data_bcdbde30cbaf2c72e3aaa70f0f393147
#
_entry.id   bcdbde30cbaf2c72e3aaa70f0f393147
#
_cell.length_a   1.000
_cell.length_b   1.000
_cell.length_c   1.000
_cell.angle_alpha   90.00
_cell.angle_beta   90.00
_cell.angle_gamma   90.00
#
_symmetry.space_group_name_H-M   'P 1'
#
loop_
_entity.id
_entity.type
_entity.pdbx_description
1 polymer ?
#
loop_
_entity_poly.entity_id
_entity_poly.type
_entity_poly.pdbx_seq_one_letter_code
_entity_poly.pdbx_strand_id
1 'polypeptide(L)'
;MRMFFMLILMMMSSALAMAQDSYGLKIADVEVTSENCADLSVIDGVEGKISYNPETNTLTMQDVTIDNVDNGIFINSSSEGLNIEVLGDNSITTENVCITGWASPCRIGGSGTLRLKSAESAGIYAYNSQAVIVGIKLYTEGLYGIGGNNGESGEMLSLRNVYVEATGSNGSICDFQNVVLDGCSITQPEGAAFEAGLHAVALNGAVVKDKVVIEPELKKYGIRIAGVEVTEANYESLSDIDAMNSGEMSYDPETKTLTMNEVDLSAYDSDIAIENYGCANLNINVTGYVGIQTTEAECICLDEATTISGTGTIVTESEENDGIIFRKSLTIDGIRLYGENNCGITGENGDTEVLTVRNAYVKVGTICNIKSLVLDGSSIVQPEGAAFDATLKGVAFEGDLATDVLIKPTDYLGIDVAGVMVTKANCADLSVLDGVTGKLSYDPMTNTLTMQDCTISPTTSDLGLFTEEGKDLKVEILGNNNITARDGCIMLYGKSIIGGSGTLNVTCSNNTAIFARTPSLTIEGIRLIVEGDWSGITGFDGQTEVITVRNAYVEVTGGLGSIDDIKDLVLEGCSIVQPKGAAFDATLKCVALNGEKVTAKVVIEQDASGINDITADVPARKKGIFTVQGVKQTQSWNELPAGVYIVDGVKRVKK
;
A
#
# COMPACT_ATOMS: atom_id res chain seq x y z
N MET A 1 -17.16 -14.88 91.03
CA MET A 1 -16.60 -15.36 89.76
C MET A 1 -17.34 -14.85 88.50
N ARG A 2 -18.61 -14.53 88.50
CA ARG A 2 -19.32 -13.96 87.32
C ARG A 2 -19.05 -12.48 87.09
N MET A 3 -18.70 -11.70 88.12
CA MET A 3 -18.39 -10.26 87.93
C MET A 3 -16.95 -10.01 87.45
N PHE A 4 -16.04 -10.95 87.64
CA PHE A 4 -14.64 -10.84 87.19
C PHE A 4 -14.51 -11.19 85.68
N PHE A 5 -15.41 -12.05 85.13
CA PHE A 5 -15.47 -12.37 83.70
C PHE A 5 -16.07 -11.28 82.84
N MET A 6 -17.00 -10.45 83.38
CA MET A 6 -17.59 -9.35 82.67
C MET A 6 -16.64 -8.14 82.56
N LEU A 7 -15.73 -7.96 83.51
CA LEU A 7 -14.72 -6.89 83.47
C LEU A 7 -13.57 -7.21 82.49
N ILE A 8 -13.24 -8.49 82.27
CA ILE A 8 -12.24 -8.94 81.29
C ILE A 8 -12.82 -8.90 79.91
N LEU A 9 -14.13 -9.11 79.68
CA LEU A 9 -14.79 -8.98 78.43
C LEU A 9 -14.98 -7.50 78.00
N MET A 10 -15.10 -6.58 79.00
CA MET A 10 -15.15 -5.13 78.71
C MET A 10 -13.78 -4.51 78.50
N MET A 11 -12.70 -5.11 78.95
CA MET A 11 -11.32 -4.68 78.68
C MET A 11 -10.76 -5.26 77.38
N MET A 12 -11.38 -6.29 76.77
CA MET A 12 -10.99 -6.83 75.47
C MET A 12 -11.71 -6.18 74.32
N SER A 13 -12.73 -5.35 74.54
CA SER A 13 -13.41 -4.62 73.46
C SER A 13 -12.89 -3.17 73.22
N SER A 14 -11.79 -2.80 73.97
CA SER A 14 -11.22 -1.45 73.80
C SER A 14 -9.79 -1.41 73.27
N ALA A 15 -9.31 -2.49 72.65
CA ALA A 15 -7.96 -2.52 72.11
C ALA A 15 -7.84 -3.11 70.74
N LEU A 16 -8.57 -2.51 69.77
CA LEU A 16 -8.28 -2.57 68.35
C LEU A 16 -8.89 -1.32 67.69
N ALA A 17 -8.57 -0.16 68.23
CA ALA A 17 -8.45 1.00 67.37
C ALA A 17 -7.10 0.81 66.67
N MET A 18 -7.09 0.12 65.54
CA MET A 18 -5.96 0.18 64.64
C MET A 18 -5.73 1.65 64.35
N ALA A 19 -4.52 2.13 64.58
CA ALA A 19 -4.17 3.47 64.16
C ALA A 19 -4.41 3.51 62.64
N GLN A 20 -5.31 4.36 62.21
CA GLN A 20 -5.61 4.58 60.81
C GLN A 20 -4.37 5.25 60.18
N ASP A 21 -3.69 4.55 59.28
CA ASP A 21 -2.55 5.13 58.58
C ASP A 21 -3.04 6.20 57.60
N SER A 22 -2.59 7.43 57.79
CA SER A 22 -2.81 8.53 56.87
C SER A 22 -1.68 8.60 55.84
N TYR A 23 -2.01 8.78 54.60
CA TYR A 23 -1.03 8.81 53.51
C TYR A 23 -0.62 10.24 53.08
N GLY A 24 -1.06 11.27 53.80
CA GLY A 24 -0.74 12.65 53.46
C GLY A 24 -1.36 13.14 52.13
N LEU A 25 -2.41 12.46 51.72
CA LEU A 25 -3.20 12.77 50.51
C LEU A 25 -4.63 13.05 50.93
N LYS A 26 -5.24 14.11 50.38
CA LYS A 26 -6.67 14.39 50.50
C LYS A 26 -7.34 14.43 49.16
N ILE A 27 -8.56 13.91 49.12
CA ILE A 27 -9.45 14.00 47.94
C ILE A 27 -10.73 14.68 48.43
N ALA A 28 -11.15 15.78 47.77
CA ALA A 28 -12.30 16.56 48.18
C ALA A 28 -12.25 16.92 49.70
N ASP A 29 -11.07 17.37 50.15
CA ASP A 29 -10.72 17.70 51.54
C ASP A 29 -10.77 16.53 52.55
N VAL A 30 -11.12 15.31 52.10
CA VAL A 30 -11.15 14.11 52.97
C VAL A 30 -9.81 13.41 52.93
N GLU A 31 -9.28 13.08 54.10
CA GLU A 31 -8.01 12.35 54.25
C GLU A 31 -8.08 10.96 53.63
N VAL A 32 -7.06 10.61 52.81
CA VAL A 32 -6.89 9.24 52.31
C VAL A 32 -6.14 8.39 53.31
N THR A 33 -6.74 7.29 53.72
CA THR A 33 -6.26 6.42 54.78
C THR A 33 -6.31 4.94 54.37
N SER A 34 -5.79 4.07 55.19
CA SER A 34 -5.84 2.61 54.96
C SER A 34 -7.26 2.03 54.89
N GLU A 35 -8.28 2.77 55.36
CA GLU A 35 -9.67 2.33 55.28
C GLU A 35 -10.40 2.69 53.98
N ASN A 36 -10.05 3.83 53.34
CA ASN A 36 -10.74 4.31 52.14
C ASN A 36 -9.89 4.26 50.86
N CYS A 37 -8.58 4.02 50.94
CA CYS A 37 -7.68 4.11 49.78
C CYS A 37 -8.04 3.17 48.61
N ALA A 38 -8.69 2.03 48.89
CA ALA A 38 -9.07 1.07 47.85
C ALA A 38 -10.22 1.55 46.98
N ASP A 39 -11.10 2.42 47.51
CA ASP A 39 -12.23 3.03 46.78
C ASP A 39 -12.53 4.42 47.36
N LEU A 40 -12.11 5.45 46.68
CA LEU A 40 -12.30 6.84 47.06
C LEU A 40 -13.60 7.43 46.50
N SER A 41 -14.38 6.71 45.73
CA SER A 41 -15.71 7.11 45.26
C SER A 41 -16.75 7.16 46.40
N VAL A 42 -16.41 6.62 47.56
CA VAL A 42 -17.23 6.74 48.75
C VAL A 42 -17.20 8.15 49.39
N ILE A 43 -16.29 9.01 48.91
CA ILE A 43 -16.18 10.40 49.37
C ILE A 43 -17.26 11.23 48.70
N ASP A 44 -17.96 12.08 49.47
CA ASP A 44 -18.99 12.96 48.93
C ASP A 44 -18.42 13.94 47.91
N GLY A 45 -19.11 14.10 46.77
CA GLY A 45 -18.62 14.89 45.65
C GLY A 45 -17.62 14.17 44.72
N VAL A 46 -17.38 12.87 44.89
CA VAL A 46 -16.48 12.05 44.07
C VAL A 46 -17.25 10.92 43.40
N GLU A 47 -17.25 10.90 42.07
CA GLU A 47 -17.86 9.85 41.26
C GLU A 47 -16.84 9.20 40.33
N GLY A 48 -17.08 7.98 39.87
CA GLY A 48 -16.19 7.23 38.96
C GLY A 48 -15.28 6.25 39.70
N LYS A 49 -14.27 5.75 39.02
CA LYS A 49 -13.31 4.81 39.62
C LYS A 49 -12.06 5.55 40.06
N ILE A 50 -11.89 5.69 41.35
CA ILE A 50 -10.72 6.35 41.93
C ILE A 50 -10.21 5.54 43.13
N SER A 51 -8.92 5.24 43.12
CA SER A 51 -8.27 4.48 44.19
C SER A 51 -6.81 4.90 44.36
N TYR A 52 -6.29 4.74 45.56
CA TYR A 52 -4.90 5.01 45.88
C TYR A 52 -4.18 3.74 46.33
N ASN A 53 -3.04 3.46 45.70
CA ASN A 53 -2.16 2.37 46.06
C ASN A 53 -0.96 2.91 46.85
N PRO A 54 -0.86 2.64 48.18
CA PRO A 54 0.22 3.16 49.00
C PRO A 54 1.58 2.49 48.73
N GLU A 55 1.62 1.28 48.14
CA GLU A 55 2.88 0.60 47.83
C GLU A 55 3.60 1.25 46.66
N THR A 56 2.84 1.77 45.68
CA THR A 56 3.37 2.43 44.48
C THR A 56 3.24 3.95 44.55
N ASN A 57 2.64 4.48 45.61
CA ASN A 57 2.27 5.90 45.75
C ASN A 57 1.52 6.45 44.54
N THR A 58 0.52 5.70 44.05
CA THR A 58 -0.21 5.99 42.84
C THR A 58 -1.71 6.18 43.10
N LEU A 59 -2.24 7.33 42.73
CA LEU A 59 -3.67 7.62 42.62
C LEU A 59 -4.13 7.31 41.20
N THR A 60 -4.96 6.29 41.03
CA THR A 60 -5.53 5.95 39.70
C THR A 60 -6.92 6.55 39.58
N MET A 61 -7.16 7.28 38.48
CA MET A 61 -8.42 7.93 38.13
C MET A 61 -8.89 7.39 36.78
N GLN A 62 -10.11 6.83 36.74
CA GLN A 62 -10.75 6.38 35.52
C GLN A 62 -12.18 6.85 35.45
N ASP A 63 -12.48 7.76 34.50
CA ASP A 63 -13.79 8.37 34.29
C ASP A 63 -14.33 9.02 35.58
N VAL A 64 -13.45 9.80 36.26
CA VAL A 64 -13.72 10.41 37.56
C VAL A 64 -14.29 11.82 37.41
N THR A 65 -15.30 12.11 38.18
CA THR A 65 -15.78 13.46 38.41
C THR A 65 -15.64 13.83 39.88
N ILE A 66 -14.97 14.96 40.18
CA ILE A 66 -14.92 15.58 41.49
C ILE A 66 -15.51 16.96 41.35
N ASP A 67 -16.64 17.20 42.01
CA ASP A 67 -17.32 18.50 41.95
C ASP A 67 -17.98 18.89 43.27
N ASN A 68 -18.45 20.15 43.37
CA ASN A 68 -19.09 20.71 44.57
C ASN A 68 -18.19 20.60 45.84
N VAL A 69 -16.90 20.79 45.65
CA VAL A 69 -15.90 20.70 46.72
C VAL A 69 -15.02 21.96 46.79
N ASP A 70 -14.46 22.25 47.94
CA ASP A 70 -13.57 23.42 48.11
C ASP A 70 -12.23 23.16 47.40
N ASN A 71 -11.62 22.02 47.64
CA ASN A 71 -10.37 21.59 47.00
C ASN A 71 -10.49 20.16 46.43
N GLY A 72 -9.80 19.87 45.32
CA GLY A 72 -9.88 18.58 44.67
C GLY A 72 -8.88 17.58 45.25
N ILE A 73 -7.64 17.60 44.79
CA ILE A 73 -6.53 16.72 45.17
C ILE A 73 -5.46 17.55 45.90
N PHE A 74 -5.21 17.23 47.15
CA PHE A 74 -4.22 17.93 47.97
C PHE A 74 -3.11 16.93 48.42
N ILE A 75 -1.85 17.27 48.08
CA ILE A 75 -0.68 16.46 48.37
C ILE A 75 0.16 17.19 49.44
N ASN A 76 0.35 16.58 50.62
CA ASN A 76 1.09 17.18 51.71
C ASN A 76 2.58 16.79 51.70
N SER A 77 3.42 17.64 52.23
CA SER A 77 4.90 17.57 52.28
C SER A 77 5.50 16.28 52.86
N SER A 78 4.70 15.41 53.46
CA SER A 78 5.18 14.14 54.01
C SER A 78 5.29 12.98 53.01
N SER A 79 4.83 13.16 51.78
CA SER A 79 4.87 12.12 50.75
C SER A 79 6.13 12.23 49.88
N GLU A 80 6.70 11.10 49.46
CA GLU A 80 7.85 11.02 48.56
C GLU A 80 7.50 11.46 47.09
N GLY A 81 6.40 12.20 46.90
CA GLY A 81 5.80 12.57 45.63
C GLY A 81 4.61 11.68 45.29
N LEU A 82 3.66 12.16 44.53
CA LEU A 82 2.46 11.42 44.11
C LEU A 82 2.51 11.16 42.62
N ASN A 83 2.18 9.94 42.20
CA ASN A 83 1.85 9.61 40.84
C ASN A 83 0.32 9.63 40.68
N ILE A 84 -0.19 10.42 39.75
CA ILE A 84 -1.60 10.41 39.34
C ILE A 84 -1.67 9.76 37.98
N GLU A 85 -2.32 8.61 37.88
CA GLU A 85 -2.58 7.90 36.64
C GLU A 85 -3.99 8.25 36.13
N VAL A 86 -4.05 8.87 34.95
CA VAL A 86 -5.27 9.39 34.33
C VAL A 86 -5.69 8.48 33.18
N LEU A 87 -6.84 7.82 33.31
CA LEU A 87 -7.43 6.92 32.33
C LEU A 87 -8.86 7.39 31.99
N GLY A 88 -9.23 7.33 30.71
CA GLY A 88 -10.56 7.81 30.26
C GLY A 88 -10.74 9.33 30.43
N ASP A 89 -11.97 9.80 30.65
CA ASP A 89 -12.30 11.22 30.77
C ASP A 89 -12.53 11.61 32.23
N ASN A 90 -11.69 12.50 32.77
CA ASN A 90 -11.73 12.92 34.15
C ASN A 90 -11.96 14.43 34.28
N SER A 91 -12.73 14.84 35.26
CA SER A 91 -13.00 16.26 35.54
C SER A 91 -12.95 16.59 37.04
N ILE A 92 -12.34 17.71 37.39
CA ILE A 92 -12.29 18.25 38.75
C ILE A 92 -12.74 19.71 38.68
N THR A 93 -13.83 20.03 39.38
CA THR A 93 -14.36 21.39 39.52
C THR A 93 -14.39 21.77 40.96
N THR A 94 -13.72 22.85 41.31
CA THR A 94 -13.55 23.30 42.73
C THR A 94 -13.78 24.78 42.88
N GLU A 95 -14.05 25.20 44.11
CA GLU A 95 -14.02 26.61 44.49
C GLU A 95 -12.57 27.13 44.51
N ASN A 96 -11.66 26.38 45.17
CA ASN A 96 -10.25 26.74 45.27
C ASN A 96 -9.40 25.97 44.27
N VAL A 97 -8.42 25.15 44.69
CA VAL A 97 -7.47 24.50 43.82
C VAL A 97 -7.92 23.08 43.42
N CYS A 98 -7.85 22.75 42.12
CA CYS A 98 -8.16 21.38 41.69
C CYS A 98 -7.10 20.38 42.09
N ILE A 99 -5.81 20.67 41.84
CA ILE A 99 -4.68 19.81 42.23
C ILE A 99 -3.58 20.67 42.81
N THR A 100 -3.16 20.38 44.04
CA THR A 100 -2.06 21.10 44.67
C THR A 100 -1.01 20.15 45.27
N GLY A 101 0.28 20.39 44.96
CA GLY A 101 1.44 19.81 45.60
C GLY A 101 2.10 20.79 46.55
N TRP A 102 1.97 20.55 47.88
CA TRP A 102 2.58 21.39 48.88
C TRP A 102 3.93 20.86 49.30
N ALA A 103 5.00 21.41 48.75
CA ALA A 103 6.39 20.98 48.92
C ALA A 103 6.62 19.49 48.60
N SER A 104 5.75 18.89 47.78
CA SER A 104 5.82 17.51 47.34
C SER A 104 5.71 17.44 45.81
N PRO A 105 6.59 16.75 45.10
CA PRO A 105 6.51 16.60 43.65
C PRO A 105 5.26 15.81 43.26
N CYS A 106 4.66 16.19 42.13
CA CYS A 106 3.52 15.51 41.57
C CYS A 106 3.79 15.13 40.12
N ARG A 107 3.55 13.86 39.75
CA ARG A 107 3.56 13.40 38.39
C ARG A 107 2.15 13.03 37.97
N ILE A 108 1.65 13.67 36.92
CA ILE A 108 0.35 13.39 36.32
C ILE A 108 0.62 12.75 34.95
N GLY A 109 0.17 11.52 34.75
CA GLY A 109 0.42 10.79 33.51
C GLY A 109 -0.68 9.80 33.17
N GLY A 110 -0.60 9.17 31.98
CA GLY A 110 -1.58 8.21 31.54
C GLY A 110 -1.95 8.42 30.06
N SER A 111 -3.09 7.88 29.65
CA SER A 111 -3.60 8.00 28.27
C SER A 111 -4.94 8.77 28.21
N GLY A 112 -5.40 9.32 29.35
CA GLY A 112 -6.71 9.93 29.47
C GLY A 112 -6.73 11.45 29.29
N THR A 113 -7.92 11.99 29.46
CA THR A 113 -8.20 13.43 29.50
C THR A 113 -8.43 13.88 30.94
N LEU A 114 -7.87 15.04 31.32
CA LEU A 114 -8.08 15.66 32.60
C LEU A 114 -8.54 17.12 32.41
N ARG A 115 -9.73 17.44 32.93
CA ARG A 115 -10.32 18.79 32.88
C ARG A 115 -10.37 19.37 34.28
N LEU A 116 -9.70 20.49 34.48
CA LEU A 116 -9.60 21.17 35.77
C LEU A 116 -10.22 22.54 35.67
N LYS A 117 -11.19 22.85 36.55
CA LYS A 117 -11.82 24.16 36.62
C LYS A 117 -11.88 24.66 38.07
N SER A 118 -11.14 25.72 38.33
CA SER A 118 -11.12 26.41 39.63
C SER A 118 -11.85 27.73 39.52
N ALA A 119 -12.73 28.03 40.48
CA ALA A 119 -13.45 29.30 40.48
C ALA A 119 -12.59 30.46 41.02
N GLU A 120 -11.81 30.23 42.08
CA GLU A 120 -11.12 31.31 42.81
C GLU A 120 -9.59 31.10 42.93
N SER A 121 -9.03 30.04 42.32
CA SER A 121 -7.59 29.76 42.44
C SER A 121 -6.98 29.16 41.16
N ALA A 122 -6.35 27.99 41.24
CA ALA A 122 -5.61 27.39 40.13
C ALA A 122 -6.15 26.00 39.76
N GLY A 123 -6.08 25.66 38.49
CA GLY A 123 -6.27 24.27 38.07
C GLY A 123 -5.21 23.37 38.66
N ILE A 124 -3.93 23.71 38.49
CA ILE A 124 -2.79 23.02 39.17
C ILE A 124 -1.99 24.10 39.91
N TYR A 125 -1.64 23.82 41.16
CA TYR A 125 -0.81 24.70 41.97
C TYR A 125 0.38 23.94 42.60
N ALA A 126 1.59 24.25 42.14
CA ALA A 126 2.84 23.62 42.60
C ALA A 126 3.53 24.54 43.63
N TYR A 127 3.17 24.42 44.89
CA TYR A 127 3.76 25.22 45.99
C TYR A 127 5.12 24.68 46.37
N ASN A 128 6.21 25.39 46.06
CA ASN A 128 7.60 25.01 46.35
C ASN A 128 7.90 23.55 45.92
N SER A 129 7.36 23.14 44.78
CA SER A 129 7.42 21.74 44.33
C SER A 129 7.54 21.66 42.81
N GLN A 130 7.65 20.41 42.33
CA GLN A 130 7.74 20.12 40.91
C GLN A 130 6.46 19.46 40.41
N ALA A 131 5.95 19.88 39.26
CA ALA A 131 4.88 19.22 38.55
C ALA A 131 5.42 18.66 37.22
N VAL A 132 5.19 17.36 37.00
CA VAL A 132 5.55 16.66 35.76
C VAL A 132 4.30 16.10 35.12
N ILE A 133 3.98 16.51 33.89
CA ILE A 133 2.76 16.10 33.18
C ILE A 133 3.20 15.37 31.91
N VAL A 134 2.68 14.16 31.69
CA VAL A 134 3.17 13.26 30.63
C VAL A 134 2.01 12.55 29.91
N GLY A 135 1.93 12.67 28.60
CA GLY A 135 1.10 11.81 27.74
C GLY A 135 -0.41 11.99 27.78
N ILE A 136 -0.92 12.93 28.58
CA ILE A 136 -2.36 13.18 28.74
C ILE A 136 -2.84 14.37 27.91
N LYS A 137 -4.18 14.50 27.80
CA LYS A 137 -4.82 15.75 27.38
C LYS A 137 -5.28 16.53 28.61
N LEU A 138 -4.69 17.69 28.86
CA LEU A 138 -4.97 18.53 30.02
C LEU A 138 -5.68 19.82 29.57
N TYR A 139 -6.83 20.07 30.17
CA TYR A 139 -7.55 21.36 30.08
C TYR A 139 -7.62 21.97 31.44
N THR A 140 -7.20 23.22 31.61
CA THR A 140 -7.16 23.88 32.90
C THR A 140 -7.61 25.31 32.81
N GLU A 141 -8.52 25.71 33.72
CA GLU A 141 -9.13 27.03 33.80
C GLU A 141 -9.18 27.51 35.26
N GLY A 142 -8.80 28.76 35.50
CA GLY A 142 -8.86 29.36 36.85
C GLY A 142 -8.41 30.81 36.87
N LEU A 143 -8.11 31.36 38.07
CA LEU A 143 -7.29 32.58 38.17
C LEU A 143 -5.89 32.33 37.62
N TYR A 144 -5.39 31.09 37.85
CA TYR A 144 -4.20 30.55 37.25
C TYR A 144 -4.53 29.22 36.57
N GLY A 145 -4.11 29.02 35.34
CA GLY A 145 -4.29 27.73 34.69
C GLY A 145 -3.40 26.68 35.35
N ILE A 146 -2.08 26.84 35.23
CA ILE A 146 -1.06 26.08 35.95
C ILE A 146 -0.14 27.11 36.62
N GLY A 147 -0.09 27.12 37.95
CA GLY A 147 0.66 28.08 38.73
C GLY A 147 1.68 27.44 39.68
N GLY A 148 2.81 28.10 39.83
CA GLY A 148 3.73 27.92 40.95
C GLY A 148 3.40 28.88 42.10
N ASN A 149 4.32 29.03 43.06
CA ASN A 149 4.14 29.95 44.18
C ASN A 149 4.66 31.38 43.86
N ASN A 150 5.91 31.48 43.42
CA ASN A 150 6.52 32.77 43.10
C ASN A 150 7.63 32.69 42.04
N GLY A 151 7.96 31.48 41.57
CA GLY A 151 9.02 31.25 40.60
C GLY A 151 10.46 31.32 41.18
N GLU A 152 10.61 31.45 42.51
CA GLU A 152 11.92 31.61 43.16
C GLU A 152 12.28 30.49 44.10
N SER A 153 11.34 29.60 44.44
CA SER A 153 11.48 28.58 45.47
C SER A 153 11.64 27.15 44.95
N GLY A 154 12.05 26.98 43.69
CA GLY A 154 12.31 25.69 43.08
C GLY A 154 11.12 25.09 42.35
N GLU A 155 10.07 25.88 42.08
CA GLU A 155 8.93 25.43 41.34
C GLU A 155 9.32 25.14 39.87
N MET A 156 9.13 23.91 39.44
CA MET A 156 9.41 23.47 38.07
C MET A 156 8.18 22.82 37.46
N LEU A 157 7.90 23.19 36.23
CA LEU A 157 6.90 22.51 35.41
C LEU A 157 7.62 21.77 34.27
N SER A 158 7.38 20.48 34.16
CA SER A 158 7.85 19.66 33.02
C SER A 158 6.68 19.07 32.28
N LEU A 159 6.55 19.40 31.01
CA LEU A 159 5.49 18.92 30.10
C LEU A 159 6.14 18.03 29.06
N ARG A 160 5.69 16.76 28.95
CA ARG A 160 6.29 15.78 28.05
C ARG A 160 5.25 15.09 27.20
N ASN A 161 5.37 15.21 25.85
CA ASN A 161 4.44 14.58 24.92
C ASN A 161 2.97 14.78 25.34
N VAL A 162 2.56 16.01 25.69
CA VAL A 162 1.29 16.33 26.30
C VAL A 162 0.55 17.39 25.49
N TYR A 163 -0.79 17.22 25.42
CA TYR A 163 -1.66 18.31 24.96
C TYR A 163 -2.13 19.11 26.16
N VAL A 164 -1.92 20.44 26.18
CA VAL A 164 -2.37 21.33 27.24
C VAL A 164 -3.14 22.52 26.66
N GLU A 165 -4.33 22.75 27.17
CA GLU A 165 -5.00 24.06 27.09
C GLU A 165 -5.05 24.66 28.50
N ALA A 166 -4.32 25.72 28.73
CA ALA A 166 -4.31 26.42 30.00
C ALA A 166 -4.83 27.87 29.86
N THR A 167 -5.79 28.25 30.71
CA THR A 167 -6.34 29.61 30.75
C THR A 167 -6.37 30.12 32.20
N GLY A 168 -5.83 31.31 32.43
CA GLY A 168 -5.79 31.91 33.75
C GLY A 168 -5.86 33.43 33.70
N SER A 169 -6.86 34.03 34.34
CA SER A 169 -7.08 35.50 34.32
C SER A 169 -5.93 36.31 34.95
N ASN A 170 -5.11 35.69 35.81
CA ASN A 170 -3.86 36.28 36.33
C ASN A 170 -2.63 35.80 35.60
N GLY A 171 -2.65 34.57 35.07
CA GLY A 171 -1.61 33.97 34.26
C GLY A 171 -1.97 32.52 33.90
N SER A 172 -1.84 32.17 32.63
CA SER A 172 -2.22 30.83 32.15
C SER A 172 -1.22 29.75 32.58
N ILE A 173 0.07 30.05 32.48
CA ILE A 173 1.18 29.23 33.02
C ILE A 173 2.19 30.22 33.60
N CYS A 174 2.30 30.28 34.94
CA CYS A 174 3.12 31.28 35.60
C CYS A 174 3.61 30.88 36.98
N ASP A 175 4.46 31.74 37.55
CA ASP A 175 5.07 31.60 38.89
C ASP A 175 5.95 30.35 39.02
N PHE A 176 6.62 29.94 37.91
CA PHE A 176 7.61 28.86 37.87
C PHE A 176 9.02 29.42 37.75
N GLN A 177 9.97 28.79 38.44
CA GLN A 177 11.38 29.05 38.22
C GLN A 177 11.83 28.58 36.84
N ASN A 178 11.27 27.46 36.36
CA ASN A 178 11.52 26.94 35.03
C ASN A 178 10.35 26.13 34.49
N VAL A 179 10.13 26.22 33.17
CA VAL A 179 9.20 25.38 32.42
C VAL A 179 9.99 24.63 31.34
N VAL A 180 9.92 23.30 31.37
CA VAL A 180 10.58 22.41 30.40
C VAL A 180 9.53 21.80 29.51
N LEU A 181 9.66 21.98 28.21
CA LEU A 181 8.87 21.31 27.19
C LEU A 181 9.74 20.22 26.55
N ASP A 182 9.27 18.98 26.53
CA ASP A 182 9.98 17.81 26.01
C ASP A 182 9.01 17.05 25.08
N GLY A 183 9.33 17.05 23.77
CA GLY A 183 8.43 16.50 22.74
C GLY A 183 7.08 17.21 22.64
N CYS A 184 7.01 18.48 23.00
CA CYS A 184 5.87 19.35 22.82
C CYS A 184 6.30 20.81 22.72
N SER A 185 5.46 21.66 22.11
CA SER A 185 5.73 23.09 21.91
C SER A 185 4.50 23.94 22.12
N ILE A 186 4.70 25.23 22.46
CA ILE A 186 3.60 26.21 22.55
C ILE A 186 3.18 26.58 21.13
N THR A 187 1.91 26.30 20.79
CA THR A 187 1.34 26.61 19.47
C THR A 187 0.44 27.85 19.50
N GLN A 188 -0.11 28.21 20.68
CA GLN A 188 -0.93 29.40 20.85
C GLN A 188 -0.66 30.05 22.21
N PRO A 189 -0.57 31.40 22.27
CA PRO A 189 -0.47 32.32 21.14
C PRO A 189 0.84 32.12 20.36
N GLU A 190 0.81 32.34 19.07
CA GLU A 190 2.02 32.24 18.24
C GLU A 190 3.14 33.16 18.75
N GLY A 191 4.35 32.61 18.91
CA GLY A 191 5.52 33.33 19.43
C GLY A 191 5.58 33.45 20.95
N ALA A 192 4.61 32.90 21.71
CA ALA A 192 4.71 32.82 23.16
C ALA A 192 5.78 31.81 23.59
N ALA A 193 6.51 32.14 24.64
CA ALA A 193 7.54 31.31 25.23
C ALA A 193 7.62 31.52 26.75
N PHE A 194 8.29 30.59 27.45
CA PHE A 194 8.59 30.81 28.86
C PHE A 194 9.67 31.89 29.00
N GLU A 195 9.36 32.97 29.74
CA GLU A 195 10.28 34.04 30.07
C GLU A 195 10.70 33.96 31.54
N ALA A 196 11.95 33.55 31.79
CA ALA A 196 12.47 33.36 33.16
C ALA A 196 12.41 34.64 34.02
N GLY A 197 12.53 35.83 33.42
CA GLY A 197 12.42 37.11 34.12
C GLY A 197 10.99 37.48 34.55
N LEU A 198 9.99 36.83 33.96
CA LEU A 198 8.57 36.98 34.33
C LEU A 198 8.03 35.75 35.05
N HIS A 199 8.85 34.69 35.18
CA HIS A 199 8.47 33.38 35.73
C HIS A 199 7.20 32.78 35.09
N ALA A 200 6.97 33.05 33.80
CA ALA A 200 5.71 32.75 33.14
C ALA A 200 5.87 32.51 31.64
N VAL A 201 4.88 31.86 31.05
CA VAL A 201 4.68 31.92 29.59
C VAL A 201 4.21 33.33 29.23
N ALA A 202 5.00 33.97 28.39
CA ALA A 202 4.80 35.38 28.02
C ALA A 202 4.81 35.57 26.51
N LEU A 203 4.19 36.65 26.06
CA LEU A 203 4.21 37.10 24.67
C LEU A 203 4.52 38.61 24.66
N ASN A 204 5.53 39.02 23.90
CA ASN A 204 5.98 40.40 23.79
C ASN A 204 6.27 41.07 25.16
N GLY A 205 6.87 40.33 26.10
CA GLY A 205 7.24 40.81 27.43
C GLY A 205 6.05 40.96 28.41
N ALA A 206 4.90 40.36 28.13
CA ALA A 206 3.76 40.33 29.00
C ALA A 206 3.25 38.91 29.26
N VAL A 207 2.90 38.60 30.52
CA VAL A 207 2.33 37.30 30.92
C VAL A 207 1.06 37.01 30.12
N VAL A 208 0.98 35.83 29.52
CA VAL A 208 -0.22 35.39 28.81
C VAL A 208 -1.33 35.04 29.80
N LYS A 209 -2.48 35.70 29.67
CA LYS A 209 -3.69 35.50 30.47
C LYS A 209 -4.85 34.90 29.70
N ASP A 210 -4.70 34.85 28.39
CA ASP A 210 -5.60 34.14 27.49
C ASP A 210 -5.14 32.70 27.35
N LYS A 211 -5.86 31.93 26.55
CA LYS A 211 -5.55 30.50 26.32
C LYS A 211 -4.12 30.30 25.81
N VAL A 212 -3.36 29.48 26.52
CA VAL A 212 -2.08 28.88 26.05
C VAL A 212 -2.38 27.46 25.59
N VAL A 213 -1.98 27.13 24.36
CA VAL A 213 -2.06 25.77 23.83
C VAL A 213 -0.64 25.22 23.65
N ILE A 214 -0.41 24.04 24.20
CA ILE A 214 0.82 23.27 24.02
C ILE A 214 0.43 21.95 23.38
N GLU A 215 1.07 21.62 22.25
CA GLU A 215 0.78 20.40 21.50
C GLU A 215 2.01 19.49 21.46
N PRO A 216 1.82 18.15 21.46
CA PRO A 216 2.92 17.25 21.28
C PRO A 216 3.59 17.50 19.92
N GLU A 217 4.92 17.46 19.89
CA GLU A 217 5.67 17.44 18.65
C GLU A 217 5.49 16.07 18.01
N LEU A 218 4.97 16.06 16.80
CA LEU A 218 4.78 14.83 16.04
C LEU A 218 6.13 14.16 15.78
N LYS A 219 6.22 12.86 16.07
CA LYS A 219 7.39 12.08 15.74
C LYS A 219 7.55 12.04 14.22
N LYS A 220 8.71 12.50 13.74
CA LYS A 220 9.10 12.48 12.33
C LYS A 220 9.88 11.22 12.03
N TYR A 221 9.68 10.67 10.85
CA TYR A 221 10.36 9.43 10.43
C TYR A 221 11.50 9.64 9.45
N GLY A 222 11.82 10.89 9.10
CA GLY A 222 12.91 11.23 8.21
C GLY A 222 12.62 10.97 6.74
N ILE A 223 11.33 11.04 6.38
CA ILE A 223 10.81 10.85 5.02
C ILE A 223 9.89 12.02 4.71
N ARG A 224 9.94 12.54 3.48
CA ARG A 224 8.94 13.47 2.93
C ARG A 224 8.39 12.93 1.63
N ILE A 225 7.12 13.21 1.41
CA ILE A 225 6.41 12.93 0.15
C ILE A 225 5.91 14.27 -0.40
N ALA A 226 6.42 14.69 -1.55
CA ALA A 226 6.11 16.00 -2.15
C ALA A 226 6.16 17.14 -1.11
N GLY A 227 7.28 17.23 -0.37
CA GLY A 227 7.49 18.22 0.68
C GLY A 227 6.78 17.96 2.01
N VAL A 228 5.78 17.07 2.05
CA VAL A 228 5.00 16.75 3.27
C VAL A 228 5.76 15.76 4.15
N GLU A 229 5.99 16.15 5.40
CA GLU A 229 6.68 15.32 6.41
C GLU A 229 5.88 14.07 6.78
N VAL A 230 6.51 12.89 6.76
CA VAL A 230 5.91 11.66 7.28
C VAL A 230 6.10 11.61 8.80
N THR A 231 5.00 11.57 9.52
CA THR A 231 4.94 11.67 10.98
C THR A 231 4.01 10.62 11.58
N GLU A 232 3.96 10.53 12.90
CA GLU A 232 3.01 9.64 13.59
C GLU A 232 1.52 10.00 13.39
N ALA A 233 1.22 11.14 12.79
CA ALA A 233 -0.14 11.55 12.50
C ALA A 233 -0.64 11.10 11.12
N ASN A 234 0.26 10.82 10.16
CA ASN A 234 -0.11 10.53 8.78
C ASN A 234 0.52 9.24 8.19
N TYR A 235 1.41 8.55 8.90
CA TYR A 235 2.15 7.42 8.35
C TYR A 235 1.27 6.23 7.88
N GLU A 236 0.09 6.05 8.49
CA GLU A 236 -0.82 4.96 8.13
C GLU A 236 -1.51 5.19 6.77
N SER A 237 -1.69 6.46 6.37
CA SER A 237 -2.24 6.82 5.06
C SER A 237 -1.60 8.12 4.57
N LEU A 238 -0.83 8.03 3.51
CA LEU A 238 -0.20 9.16 2.83
C LEU A 238 -0.96 9.54 1.55
N SER A 239 -2.09 8.88 1.29
CA SER A 239 -2.90 9.09 0.08
C SER A 239 -3.66 10.43 0.08
N ASP A 240 -3.75 11.09 1.23
CA ASP A 240 -4.38 12.41 1.36
C ASP A 240 -3.42 13.58 1.01
N ILE A 241 -2.19 13.30 0.59
CA ILE A 241 -1.23 14.32 0.15
C ILE A 241 -1.68 14.86 -1.22
N ASP A 242 -1.77 16.18 -1.37
CA ASP A 242 -2.29 16.84 -2.59
C ASP A 242 -1.58 16.41 -3.88
N ALA A 243 -0.33 16.00 -3.80
CA ALA A 243 0.45 15.50 -4.94
C ALA A 243 0.09 14.06 -5.38
N MET A 244 -0.70 13.34 -4.58
CA MET A 244 -1.17 12.00 -4.90
C MET A 244 -2.42 12.08 -5.79
N ASN A 245 -2.27 11.68 -7.06
CA ASN A 245 -3.39 11.64 -8.00
C ASN A 245 -4.23 10.37 -7.83
N SER A 246 -3.57 9.25 -7.50
CA SER A 246 -4.23 7.95 -7.27
C SER A 246 -3.32 6.98 -6.50
N GLY A 247 -3.90 5.87 -6.06
CA GLY A 247 -3.19 4.76 -5.41
C GLY A 247 -3.20 4.82 -3.90
N GLU A 248 -2.47 3.90 -3.31
CA GLU A 248 -2.36 3.76 -1.86
C GLU A 248 -0.89 3.86 -1.43
N MET A 249 -0.61 4.71 -0.46
CA MET A 249 0.71 4.87 0.13
C MET A 249 0.63 4.91 1.65
N SER A 250 1.51 4.15 2.31
CA SER A 250 1.63 4.12 3.77
C SER A 250 3.06 3.81 4.20
N TYR A 251 3.40 4.20 5.42
CA TYR A 251 4.70 3.89 6.00
C TYR A 251 4.53 3.08 7.29
N ASP A 252 5.29 2.00 7.44
CA ASP A 252 5.37 1.23 8.68
C ASP A 252 6.68 1.57 9.43
N PRO A 253 6.61 2.24 10.59
CA PRO A 253 7.78 2.64 11.35
C PRO A 253 8.51 1.48 12.05
N GLU A 254 7.87 0.32 12.25
CA GLU A 254 8.49 -0.84 12.87
C GLU A 254 9.40 -1.57 11.90
N THR A 255 8.93 -1.78 10.68
CA THR A 255 9.69 -2.42 9.58
C THR A 255 10.47 -1.42 8.75
N LYS A 256 10.22 -0.11 8.93
CA LYS A 256 10.76 0.98 8.10
C LYS A 256 10.44 0.79 6.63
N THR A 257 9.19 0.44 6.34
CA THR A 257 8.75 0.16 4.98
C THR A 257 7.74 1.20 4.50
N LEU A 258 8.08 1.92 3.44
CA LEU A 258 7.16 2.73 2.66
C LEU A 258 6.53 1.82 1.60
N THR A 259 5.24 1.56 1.73
CA THR A 259 4.48 0.73 0.77
C THR A 259 3.77 1.62 -0.23
N MET A 260 3.92 1.32 -1.51
CA MET A 260 3.32 2.03 -2.63
C MET A 260 2.57 1.01 -3.50
N ASN A 261 1.28 1.22 -3.72
CA ASN A 261 0.44 0.36 -4.53
C ASN A 261 -0.36 1.19 -5.54
N GLU A 262 -0.09 0.98 -6.83
CA GLU A 262 -0.74 1.68 -7.95
C GLU A 262 -0.72 3.22 -7.82
N VAL A 263 0.41 3.76 -7.35
CA VAL A 263 0.56 5.19 -7.02
C VAL A 263 0.83 6.01 -8.28
N ASP A 264 0.11 7.11 -8.42
CA ASP A 264 0.42 8.21 -9.33
C ASP A 264 0.71 9.47 -8.49
N LEU A 265 1.98 9.88 -8.46
CA LEU A 265 2.50 10.97 -7.65
C LEU A 265 3.12 12.05 -8.54
N SER A 266 2.56 13.25 -8.50
CA SER A 266 3.05 14.40 -9.26
C SER A 266 3.44 15.55 -8.33
N ALA A 267 4.74 15.78 -8.17
CA ALA A 267 5.26 16.89 -7.38
C ALA A 267 5.67 18.04 -8.29
N TYR A 268 5.05 19.19 -8.09
CA TYR A 268 5.29 20.42 -8.83
C TYR A 268 6.06 21.44 -7.97
N ASP A 269 6.46 22.54 -8.55
CA ASP A 269 7.08 23.67 -7.85
C ASP A 269 8.42 23.36 -7.13
N SER A 270 9.31 22.59 -7.74
CA SER A 270 10.63 22.21 -7.20
C SER A 270 10.64 21.30 -5.98
N ASP A 271 9.53 20.67 -5.65
CA ASP A 271 9.47 19.65 -4.59
C ASP A 271 9.95 18.28 -5.09
N ILE A 272 10.80 17.63 -4.31
CA ILE A 272 11.18 16.23 -4.51
C ILE A 272 9.96 15.35 -4.19
N ALA A 273 9.63 14.42 -5.10
CA ALA A 273 8.44 13.61 -4.91
C ALA A 273 8.59 12.63 -3.73
N ILE A 274 9.75 11.96 -3.60
CA ILE A 274 10.06 11.08 -2.45
C ILE A 274 11.45 11.44 -1.92
N GLU A 275 11.53 11.90 -0.69
CA GLU A 275 12.79 12.23 -0.02
C GLU A 275 12.99 11.35 1.22
N ASN A 276 14.12 10.64 1.29
CA ASN A 276 14.59 9.97 2.49
C ASN A 276 15.79 10.72 3.06
N TYR A 277 15.55 11.68 3.97
CA TYR A 277 16.61 12.52 4.55
C TYR A 277 17.13 11.99 5.89
N GLY A 278 16.51 10.96 6.49
CA GLY A 278 16.89 10.51 7.83
C GLY A 278 16.46 9.08 8.23
N CYS A 279 15.71 8.34 7.41
CA CYS A 279 15.32 6.96 7.69
C CYS A 279 16.39 5.97 7.22
N ALA A 280 17.30 5.60 8.12
CA ALA A 280 18.35 4.63 7.79
C ALA A 280 17.77 3.23 7.53
N ASN A 281 18.17 2.62 6.39
CA ASN A 281 17.68 1.34 5.87
C ASN A 281 16.17 1.35 5.57
N LEU A 282 15.69 2.41 4.94
CA LEU A 282 14.34 2.45 4.40
C LEU A 282 14.15 1.36 3.35
N ASN A 283 13.05 0.64 3.44
CA ASN A 283 12.56 -0.22 2.36
C ASN A 283 11.37 0.45 1.68
N ILE A 284 11.46 0.68 0.37
CA ILE A 284 10.34 1.13 -0.47
C ILE A 284 9.79 -0.12 -1.17
N ASN A 285 8.62 -0.59 -0.73
CA ASN A 285 7.97 -1.76 -1.28
C ASN A 285 6.94 -1.35 -2.34
N VAL A 286 7.14 -1.81 -3.57
CA VAL A 286 6.39 -1.39 -4.75
C VAL A 286 5.55 -2.54 -5.27
N THR A 287 4.25 -2.29 -5.40
CA THR A 287 3.29 -3.20 -6.04
C THR A 287 2.48 -2.44 -7.08
N GLY A 288 2.09 -3.13 -8.16
CA GLY A 288 1.41 -2.48 -9.28
C GLY A 288 2.28 -1.47 -10.04
N TYR A 289 1.65 -0.50 -10.65
CA TYR A 289 2.30 0.59 -11.39
C TYR A 289 2.45 1.82 -10.50
N VAL A 290 3.66 2.36 -10.41
CA VAL A 290 3.98 3.58 -9.66
C VAL A 290 4.59 4.60 -10.61
N GLY A 291 3.83 5.64 -10.94
CA GLY A 291 4.28 6.80 -11.71
C GLY A 291 4.71 7.92 -10.77
N ILE A 292 5.91 8.47 -10.98
CA ILE A 292 6.45 9.58 -10.21
C ILE A 292 6.90 10.67 -11.18
N GLN A 293 6.25 11.82 -11.11
CA GLN A 293 6.53 12.96 -11.99
C GLN A 293 6.97 14.18 -11.19
N THR A 294 7.99 14.86 -11.71
CA THR A 294 8.47 16.15 -11.18
C THR A 294 8.77 17.10 -12.34
N THR A 295 8.82 18.40 -12.07
CA THR A 295 9.23 19.42 -13.06
C THR A 295 10.69 19.81 -12.89
N GLU A 296 11.03 20.49 -11.82
CA GLU A 296 12.37 21.07 -11.59
C GLU A 296 13.22 20.31 -10.57
N ALA A 297 12.67 19.27 -9.92
CA ALA A 297 13.34 18.47 -8.89
C ALA A 297 13.57 17.02 -9.34
N GLU A 298 14.36 16.29 -8.58
CA GLU A 298 14.53 14.85 -8.69
C GLU A 298 13.23 14.13 -8.29
N CYS A 299 12.92 12.99 -8.92
CA CYS A 299 11.76 12.21 -8.50
C CYS A 299 12.00 11.58 -7.11
N ILE A 300 13.17 11.00 -6.87
CA ILE A 300 13.52 10.31 -5.62
C ILE A 300 14.90 10.77 -5.15
N CYS A 301 14.99 11.30 -3.93
CA CYS A 301 16.22 11.70 -3.28
C CYS A 301 16.49 10.89 -1.99
N LEU A 302 17.65 10.25 -1.90
CA LEU A 302 17.97 9.28 -0.84
C LEU A 302 19.29 9.63 -0.14
N ASP A 303 19.21 10.28 1.02
CA ASP A 303 20.38 10.61 1.83
C ASP A 303 20.84 9.44 2.69
N GLU A 304 19.97 8.47 2.93
CA GLU A 304 20.23 7.29 3.72
C GLU A 304 20.19 6.01 2.87
N ALA A 305 20.82 4.95 3.38
CA ALA A 305 20.79 3.64 2.74
C ALA A 305 19.35 3.18 2.53
N THR A 306 18.99 2.88 1.28
CA THR A 306 17.61 2.53 0.89
C THR A 306 17.58 1.30 0.00
N THR A 307 16.56 0.47 0.18
CA THR A 307 16.21 -0.62 -0.73
C THR A 307 14.87 -0.31 -1.39
N ILE A 308 14.80 -0.42 -2.71
CA ILE A 308 13.55 -0.38 -3.46
C ILE A 308 13.27 -1.80 -3.92
N SER A 309 12.18 -2.39 -3.47
CA SER A 309 11.87 -3.81 -3.69
C SER A 309 10.39 -4.04 -3.98
N GLY A 310 10.02 -5.26 -4.34
CA GLY A 310 8.63 -5.64 -4.60
C GLY A 310 8.45 -6.36 -5.92
N THR A 311 7.24 -6.34 -6.46
CA THR A 311 6.88 -6.99 -7.73
C THR A 311 6.38 -5.99 -8.78
N GLY A 312 6.32 -4.69 -8.41
CA GLY A 312 5.76 -3.65 -9.25
C GLY A 312 6.74 -3.01 -10.22
N THR A 313 6.23 -1.96 -10.85
CA THR A 313 6.96 -1.11 -11.79
C THR A 313 7.01 0.31 -11.26
N ILE A 314 8.19 0.93 -11.25
CA ILE A 314 8.35 2.38 -11.04
C ILE A 314 8.69 3.02 -12.37
N VAL A 315 8.01 4.12 -12.68
CA VAL A 315 8.37 5.03 -13.77
C VAL A 315 8.68 6.38 -13.15
N THR A 316 9.90 6.86 -13.35
CA THR A 316 10.31 8.22 -12.95
C THR A 316 10.37 9.12 -14.18
N GLU A 317 9.76 10.29 -14.10
CA GLU A 317 9.76 11.29 -15.15
C GLU A 317 10.06 12.67 -14.55
N SER A 318 11.14 13.29 -14.95
CA SER A 318 11.50 14.68 -14.62
C SER A 318 11.81 15.44 -15.90
N GLU A 319 11.39 16.70 -15.97
CA GLU A 319 11.69 17.53 -17.16
C GLU A 319 13.14 18.01 -17.17
N GLU A 320 13.74 18.28 -16.01
CA GLU A 320 15.04 18.94 -15.89
C GLU A 320 16.10 18.16 -15.08
N ASN A 321 15.69 17.13 -14.29
CA ASN A 321 16.56 16.45 -13.34
C ASN A 321 16.56 14.92 -13.45
N ASP A 322 17.38 14.27 -12.61
CA ASP A 322 17.49 12.82 -12.56
C ASP A 322 16.25 12.15 -11.94
N GLY A 323 15.98 10.90 -12.33
CA GLY A 323 14.92 10.11 -11.73
C GLY A 323 15.23 9.77 -10.27
N ILE A 324 16.46 9.34 -9.99
CA ILE A 324 16.91 8.97 -8.65
C ILE A 324 18.27 9.55 -8.35
N ILE A 325 18.38 10.30 -7.25
CA ILE A 325 19.67 10.68 -6.66
C ILE A 325 19.87 10.00 -5.30
N PHE A 326 21.09 9.54 -5.00
CA PHE A 326 21.36 8.88 -3.72
C PHE A 326 22.76 9.17 -3.19
N ARG A 327 22.93 9.20 -1.85
CA ARG A 327 24.17 9.62 -1.17
C ARG A 327 24.89 8.51 -0.40
N LYS A 328 24.27 7.33 -0.22
CA LYS A 328 24.88 6.17 0.45
C LYS A 328 24.79 4.91 -0.40
N SER A 329 24.00 3.94 0.00
CA SER A 329 23.76 2.73 -0.80
C SER A 329 22.32 2.69 -1.26
N LEU A 330 22.13 2.31 -2.52
CA LEU A 330 20.83 2.02 -3.11
C LEU A 330 20.83 0.58 -3.60
N THR A 331 19.82 -0.18 -3.18
CA THR A 331 19.55 -1.52 -3.71
C THR A 331 18.21 -1.49 -4.45
N ILE A 332 18.20 -1.95 -5.69
CA ILE A 332 17.00 -2.16 -6.50
C ILE A 332 16.83 -3.66 -6.64
N ASP A 333 15.74 -4.23 -6.09
CA ASP A 333 15.55 -5.67 -5.93
C ASP A 333 14.20 -6.14 -6.47
N GLY A 334 14.21 -6.95 -7.51
CA GLY A 334 13.06 -7.65 -8.05
C GLY A 334 12.04 -6.82 -8.84
N ILE A 335 12.16 -5.50 -8.86
CA ILE A 335 11.21 -4.57 -9.51
C ILE A 335 11.60 -4.26 -10.96
N ARG A 336 10.69 -3.55 -11.64
CA ARG A 336 10.97 -2.82 -12.87
C ARG A 336 11.12 -1.34 -12.58
N LEU A 337 12.18 -0.72 -13.10
CA LEU A 337 12.41 0.72 -13.02
C LEU A 337 12.64 1.28 -14.42
N TYR A 338 11.86 2.29 -14.78
CA TYR A 338 11.99 3.05 -16.01
C TYR A 338 12.23 4.52 -15.68
N GLY A 339 13.27 5.10 -16.27
CA GLY A 339 13.51 6.54 -16.30
C GLY A 339 13.09 7.10 -17.66
N GLU A 340 11.97 7.80 -17.72
CA GLU A 340 11.52 8.51 -18.91
C GLU A 340 12.27 9.85 -19.06
N ASN A 341 12.23 10.46 -20.23
CA ASN A 341 12.91 11.73 -20.54
C ASN A 341 14.41 11.75 -20.18
N ASN A 342 15.10 10.60 -20.35
CA ASN A 342 16.50 10.39 -19.98
C ASN A 342 16.80 10.46 -18.47
N CYS A 343 15.82 10.38 -17.60
CA CYS A 343 16.03 10.27 -16.16
C CYS A 343 17.06 9.17 -15.83
N GLY A 344 18.04 9.51 -15.02
CA GLY A 344 19.14 8.64 -14.62
C GLY A 344 19.03 8.15 -13.17
N ILE A 345 20.02 7.35 -12.80
CA ILE A 345 20.34 7.02 -11.40
C ILE A 345 21.71 7.62 -11.11
N THR A 346 21.74 8.62 -10.25
CA THR A 346 22.94 9.42 -10.02
C THR A 346 23.33 9.38 -8.54
N GLY A 347 24.59 9.08 -8.26
CA GLY A 347 25.16 9.33 -6.93
C GLY A 347 25.54 10.81 -6.77
N GLU A 348 25.82 11.26 -5.56
CA GLU A 348 26.19 12.65 -5.32
C GLU A 348 27.59 12.97 -5.90
N ASN A 349 28.60 12.14 -5.60
CA ASN A 349 29.98 12.41 -6.00
C ASN A 349 30.81 11.18 -6.40
N GLY A 350 30.28 9.98 -6.24
CA GLY A 350 30.94 8.72 -6.56
C GLY A 350 32.04 8.30 -5.58
N ASP A 351 31.97 8.73 -4.33
CA ASP A 351 32.94 8.38 -3.29
C ASP A 351 32.41 7.36 -2.28
N THR A 352 31.10 7.37 -2.03
CA THR A 352 30.41 6.51 -1.06
C THR A 352 29.28 5.68 -1.65
N GLU A 353 28.72 6.12 -2.75
CA GLU A 353 27.49 5.62 -3.36
C GLU A 353 27.69 4.24 -3.99
N VAL A 354 27.05 3.24 -3.43
CA VAL A 354 27.04 1.87 -3.96
C VAL A 354 25.65 1.55 -4.51
N LEU A 355 25.57 1.33 -5.81
CA LEU A 355 24.35 0.85 -6.45
C LEU A 355 24.39 -0.67 -6.57
N THR A 356 23.38 -1.35 -6.03
CA THR A 356 23.16 -2.79 -6.20
C THR A 356 21.88 -3.01 -7.00
N VAL A 357 21.99 -3.74 -8.12
CA VAL A 357 20.83 -4.16 -8.91
C VAL A 357 20.72 -5.68 -8.80
N ARG A 358 19.65 -6.14 -8.12
CA ARG A 358 19.43 -7.55 -7.83
C ARG A 358 18.16 -8.03 -8.52
N ASN A 359 18.28 -9.01 -9.41
CA ASN A 359 17.15 -9.62 -10.12
C ASN A 359 16.12 -8.61 -10.63
N ALA A 360 16.55 -7.40 -10.99
CA ALA A 360 15.69 -6.27 -11.34
C ALA A 360 15.87 -5.88 -12.82
N TYR A 361 14.80 -5.33 -13.38
CA TYR A 361 14.80 -4.75 -14.71
C TYR A 361 14.92 -3.23 -14.57
N VAL A 362 16.02 -2.64 -15.04
CA VAL A 362 16.30 -1.20 -14.92
C VAL A 362 16.62 -0.64 -16.30
N LYS A 363 15.76 0.28 -16.77
CA LYS A 363 15.97 1.02 -18.01
C LYS A 363 15.97 2.52 -17.71
N VAL A 364 17.11 3.15 -17.84
CA VAL A 364 17.33 4.56 -17.45
C VAL A 364 18.24 5.28 -18.42
N GLY A 365 18.22 6.62 -18.42
CA GLY A 365 19.09 7.43 -19.26
C GLY A 365 20.56 7.14 -18.97
N THR A 366 21.01 7.41 -17.74
CA THR A 366 22.40 7.23 -17.32
C THR A 366 22.48 6.59 -15.94
N ILE A 367 23.66 6.00 -15.64
CA ILE A 367 24.04 5.60 -14.27
C ILE A 367 25.43 6.17 -14.03
N CYS A 368 25.53 7.18 -13.16
CA CYS A 368 26.79 7.92 -12.96
C CYS A 368 26.98 8.42 -11.52
N ASN A 369 28.15 9.00 -11.25
CA ASN A 369 28.56 9.48 -9.93
C ASN A 369 28.44 8.43 -8.82
N ILE A 370 28.72 7.16 -9.13
CA ILE A 370 28.69 6.07 -8.17
C ILE A 370 30.09 5.50 -7.92
N LYS A 371 30.34 5.09 -6.69
CA LYS A 371 31.60 4.45 -6.29
C LYS A 371 31.73 3.06 -6.90
N SER A 372 30.64 2.31 -6.96
CA SER A 372 30.59 0.96 -7.51
C SER A 372 29.19 0.52 -7.90
N LEU A 373 29.13 -0.34 -8.90
CA LEU A 373 27.93 -1.05 -9.34
C LEU A 373 28.07 -2.53 -9.00
N VAL A 374 27.09 -3.08 -8.27
CA VAL A 374 26.99 -4.51 -7.97
C VAL A 374 25.80 -5.07 -8.74
N LEU A 375 26.06 -6.04 -9.61
CA LEU A 375 25.03 -6.76 -10.38
C LEU A 375 24.87 -8.16 -9.77
N ASP A 376 23.77 -8.34 -9.01
CA ASP A 376 23.44 -9.59 -8.35
C ASP A 376 22.27 -10.26 -9.08
N GLY A 377 22.55 -11.34 -9.80
CA GLY A 377 21.57 -11.97 -10.68
C GLY A 377 21.11 -11.11 -11.87
N SER A 378 21.80 -10.00 -12.15
CA SER A 378 21.49 -9.03 -13.20
C SER A 378 22.69 -8.80 -14.12
N SER A 379 22.46 -8.25 -15.31
CA SER A 379 23.52 -7.87 -16.25
C SER A 379 23.13 -6.65 -17.08
N ILE A 380 24.12 -5.83 -17.46
CA ILE A 380 23.92 -4.76 -18.44
C ILE A 380 23.76 -5.41 -19.81
N VAL A 381 22.68 -5.12 -20.51
CA VAL A 381 22.39 -5.66 -21.86
C VAL A 381 22.38 -4.58 -22.93
N GLN A 382 22.29 -3.31 -22.56
CA GLN A 382 22.34 -2.17 -23.47
C GLN A 382 23.03 -0.97 -22.79
N PRO A 383 23.94 -0.28 -23.48
CA PRO A 383 24.56 -0.68 -24.76
C PRO A 383 25.31 -2.01 -24.63
N GLU A 384 25.35 -2.80 -25.71
CA GLU A 384 26.08 -4.08 -25.69
C GLU A 384 27.56 -3.85 -25.46
N GLY A 385 28.13 -4.47 -24.42
CA GLY A 385 29.53 -4.30 -24.00
C GLY A 385 29.76 -3.15 -23.02
N ALA A 386 28.72 -2.42 -22.60
CA ALA A 386 28.85 -1.43 -21.54
C ALA A 386 29.17 -2.10 -20.19
N ALA A 387 29.95 -1.43 -19.36
CA ALA A 387 30.36 -1.90 -18.04
C ALA A 387 30.58 -0.71 -17.09
N PHE A 388 30.63 -1.00 -15.79
CA PHE A 388 31.04 0.01 -14.80
C PHE A 388 32.51 0.41 -14.99
N ASP A 389 32.77 1.70 -15.13
CA ASP A 389 34.10 2.30 -15.17
C ASP A 389 34.37 3.14 -13.92
N ALA A 390 35.36 2.73 -13.13
CA ALA A 390 35.69 3.40 -11.87
C ALA A 390 36.31 4.80 -12.06
N THR A 391 36.85 5.11 -13.24
CA THR A 391 37.41 6.43 -13.54
C THR A 391 36.31 7.42 -13.89
N LEU A 392 35.34 6.96 -14.67
CA LEU A 392 34.14 7.74 -15.02
C LEU A 392 33.07 7.70 -13.92
N LYS A 393 33.28 6.84 -12.88
CA LYS A 393 32.34 6.62 -11.77
C LYS A 393 30.93 6.30 -12.24
N GLY A 394 30.78 5.50 -13.28
CA GLY A 394 29.49 5.19 -13.88
C GLY A 394 29.52 4.02 -14.86
N VAL A 395 28.36 3.72 -15.43
CA VAL A 395 28.26 2.79 -16.56
C VAL A 395 28.78 3.47 -17.81
N ALA A 396 29.78 2.87 -18.45
CA ALA A 396 30.46 3.44 -19.59
C ALA A 396 30.43 2.50 -20.80
N PHE A 397 30.48 3.12 -21.98
CA PHE A 397 30.58 2.46 -23.27
C PHE A 397 31.51 3.25 -24.18
N GLU A 398 32.48 2.59 -24.84
CA GLU A 398 33.47 3.19 -25.74
C GLU A 398 34.26 4.38 -25.15
N GLY A 399 34.41 4.45 -23.83
CA GLY A 399 35.19 5.46 -23.11
C GLY A 399 34.43 6.68 -22.60
N ASP A 400 33.12 6.74 -22.85
CA ASP A 400 32.22 7.77 -22.35
C ASP A 400 31.14 7.16 -21.45
N LEU A 401 30.44 7.98 -20.65
CA LEU A 401 29.27 7.53 -19.91
C LEU A 401 28.18 7.05 -20.88
N ALA A 402 27.67 5.86 -20.62
CA ALA A 402 26.62 5.27 -21.43
C ALA A 402 25.29 5.99 -21.24
N THR A 403 24.57 6.17 -22.32
CA THR A 403 23.17 6.62 -22.34
C THR A 403 22.27 5.46 -22.70
N ASP A 404 20.98 5.52 -22.29
CA ASP A 404 19.98 4.47 -22.53
C ASP A 404 20.44 3.10 -21.97
N VAL A 405 20.79 3.11 -20.67
CA VAL A 405 21.29 1.94 -19.96
C VAL A 405 20.15 0.97 -19.64
N LEU A 406 20.31 -0.29 -20.05
CA LEU A 406 19.38 -1.37 -19.75
C LEU A 406 20.09 -2.48 -18.98
N ILE A 407 19.62 -2.75 -17.77
CA ILE A 407 20.03 -3.88 -16.92
C ILE A 407 18.85 -4.83 -16.80
N LYS A 408 19.09 -6.14 -16.98
CA LYS A 408 18.06 -7.18 -16.86
C LYS A 408 18.50 -8.31 -15.93
N PRO A 409 17.54 -9.02 -15.29
CA PRO A 409 17.84 -10.27 -14.63
C PRO A 409 18.41 -11.30 -15.62
N THR A 410 19.46 -12.00 -15.24
CA THR A 410 20.15 -12.99 -16.12
C THR A 410 19.32 -14.25 -16.36
N ASP A 411 18.31 -14.48 -15.57
CA ASP A 411 17.37 -15.61 -15.68
C ASP A 411 15.99 -15.21 -16.23
N TYR A 412 15.77 -13.93 -16.54
CA TYR A 412 14.53 -13.44 -17.15
C TYR A 412 14.33 -14.02 -18.55
N LEU A 413 13.13 -14.46 -18.85
CA LEU A 413 12.79 -15.19 -20.08
C LEU A 413 12.07 -14.34 -21.13
N GLY A 414 11.92 -13.04 -20.89
CA GLY A 414 11.33 -12.08 -21.84
C GLY A 414 9.80 -12.13 -21.92
N ILE A 415 9.15 -12.68 -20.90
CA ILE A 415 7.69 -12.66 -20.76
C ILE A 415 7.30 -12.33 -19.33
N ASP A 416 6.15 -11.67 -19.17
CA ASP A 416 5.54 -11.41 -17.87
C ASP A 416 4.14 -12.01 -17.83
N VAL A 417 3.75 -12.46 -16.66
CA VAL A 417 2.41 -12.97 -16.37
C VAL A 417 1.90 -12.29 -15.11
N ALA A 418 0.71 -11.71 -15.19
CA ALA A 418 0.10 -10.94 -14.11
C ALA A 418 1.05 -9.86 -13.53
N GLY A 419 1.84 -9.20 -14.43
CA GLY A 419 2.83 -8.19 -14.07
C GLY A 419 4.15 -8.72 -13.52
N VAL A 420 4.28 -10.02 -13.28
CA VAL A 420 5.48 -10.65 -12.72
C VAL A 420 6.39 -11.21 -13.82
N MET A 421 7.69 -10.91 -13.73
CA MET A 421 8.71 -11.45 -14.64
C MET A 421 8.77 -12.97 -14.57
N VAL A 422 8.69 -13.64 -15.73
CA VAL A 422 8.91 -15.08 -15.82
C VAL A 422 10.40 -15.34 -15.94
N THR A 423 10.92 -16.08 -14.98
CA THR A 423 12.33 -16.42 -14.85
C THR A 423 12.56 -17.93 -14.93
N LYS A 424 13.80 -18.36 -15.01
CA LYS A 424 14.13 -19.80 -14.94
C LYS A 424 13.70 -20.45 -13.63
N ALA A 425 13.55 -19.64 -12.57
CA ALA A 425 13.16 -20.13 -11.25
C ALA A 425 11.67 -20.43 -11.14
N ASN A 426 10.80 -19.65 -11.79
CA ASN A 426 9.34 -19.78 -11.68
C ASN A 426 8.66 -20.37 -12.92
N CYS A 427 9.33 -20.45 -14.08
CA CYS A 427 8.70 -20.83 -15.36
C CYS A 427 8.01 -22.20 -15.36
N ALA A 428 8.46 -23.13 -14.52
CA ALA A 428 7.90 -24.49 -14.47
C ALA A 428 6.48 -24.54 -13.87
N ASP A 429 6.16 -23.60 -12.99
CA ASP A 429 4.85 -23.47 -12.37
C ASP A 429 4.56 -21.97 -12.06
N LEU A 430 3.76 -21.36 -12.91
CA LEU A 430 3.35 -19.96 -12.77
C LEU A 430 2.02 -19.82 -12.00
N SER A 431 1.41 -20.93 -11.56
CA SER A 431 0.20 -20.88 -10.73
C SER A 431 0.45 -20.38 -9.31
N VAL A 432 1.73 -20.25 -8.93
CA VAL A 432 2.16 -19.66 -7.66
C VAL A 432 2.13 -18.13 -7.65
N LEU A 433 1.98 -17.51 -8.83
CA LEU A 433 1.91 -16.05 -8.96
C LEU A 433 0.55 -15.56 -8.49
N ASP A 434 0.57 -14.42 -7.82
CA ASP A 434 -0.66 -13.75 -7.40
C ASP A 434 -1.54 -13.40 -8.62
N GLY A 435 -2.86 -13.56 -8.49
CA GLY A 435 -3.79 -13.39 -9.61
C GLY A 435 -3.80 -14.53 -10.64
N VAL A 436 -3.06 -15.62 -10.42
CA VAL A 436 -3.05 -16.79 -11.31
C VAL A 436 -3.67 -18.01 -10.62
N THR A 437 -4.63 -18.65 -11.27
CA THR A 437 -5.24 -19.89 -10.81
C THR A 437 -5.28 -20.93 -11.92
N GLY A 438 -5.40 -22.22 -11.57
CA GLY A 438 -5.35 -23.30 -12.56
C GLY A 438 -3.91 -23.73 -12.86
N LYS A 439 -3.65 -24.27 -14.05
CA LYS A 439 -2.31 -24.70 -14.45
C LYS A 439 -1.73 -23.75 -15.49
N LEU A 440 -0.59 -23.19 -15.17
CA LEU A 440 0.16 -22.30 -16.05
C LEU A 440 1.65 -22.62 -15.95
N SER A 441 2.31 -22.82 -17.07
CA SER A 441 3.74 -23.05 -17.12
C SER A 441 4.34 -22.55 -18.43
N TYR A 442 5.61 -22.20 -18.40
CA TYR A 442 6.36 -21.78 -19.58
C TYR A 442 7.57 -22.67 -19.81
N ASP A 443 7.70 -23.20 -21.03
CA ASP A 443 8.88 -23.94 -21.48
C ASP A 443 9.78 -23.03 -22.31
N PRO A 444 10.94 -22.60 -21.79
CA PRO A 444 11.86 -21.73 -22.51
C PRO A 444 12.56 -22.40 -23.71
N MET A 445 12.56 -23.72 -23.79
CA MET A 445 13.17 -24.44 -24.92
C MET A 445 12.33 -24.39 -26.18
N THR A 446 11.00 -24.35 -26.00
CA THR A 446 10.02 -24.28 -27.10
C THR A 446 9.35 -22.94 -27.22
N ASN A 447 9.66 -21.99 -26.33
CA ASN A 447 8.97 -20.71 -26.16
C ASN A 447 7.45 -20.89 -26.02
N THR A 448 7.01 -21.90 -25.25
CA THR A 448 5.59 -22.24 -25.13
C THR A 448 5.06 -21.95 -23.72
N LEU A 449 4.08 -21.08 -23.64
CA LEU A 449 3.25 -20.87 -22.44
C LEU A 449 2.03 -21.79 -22.53
N THR A 450 1.91 -22.75 -21.62
CA THR A 450 0.80 -23.69 -21.58
C THR A 450 -0.21 -23.27 -20.51
N MET A 451 -1.44 -23.03 -20.94
CA MET A 451 -2.60 -22.69 -20.08
C MET A 451 -3.58 -23.86 -20.08
N GLN A 452 -3.90 -24.39 -18.89
CA GLN A 452 -4.91 -25.46 -18.75
C GLN A 452 -5.88 -25.13 -17.60
N ASP A 453 -7.13 -24.87 -17.97
CA ASP A 453 -8.18 -24.48 -17.03
C ASP A 453 -7.67 -23.35 -16.09
N CYS A 454 -7.02 -22.36 -16.70
CA CYS A 454 -6.26 -21.30 -16.04
C CYS A 454 -7.02 -19.98 -16.10
N THR A 455 -6.94 -19.22 -15.02
CA THR A 455 -7.36 -17.81 -14.99
C THR A 455 -6.15 -16.94 -14.60
N ILE A 456 -5.90 -15.91 -15.40
CA ILE A 456 -4.96 -14.83 -15.11
C ILE A 456 -5.81 -13.57 -14.85
N SER A 457 -5.78 -13.09 -13.62
CA SER A 457 -6.48 -11.88 -13.18
C SER A 457 -5.58 -11.14 -12.21
N PRO A 458 -4.70 -10.25 -12.71
CA PRO A 458 -3.74 -9.53 -11.87
C PRO A 458 -4.43 -8.81 -10.72
N THR A 459 -3.83 -8.87 -9.54
CA THR A 459 -4.31 -8.18 -8.34
C THR A 459 -3.50 -6.90 -8.07
N THR A 460 -2.27 -6.84 -8.59
CA THR A 460 -1.32 -5.74 -8.36
C THR A 460 -0.73 -5.17 -9.66
N SER A 461 -1.26 -5.60 -10.81
CA SER A 461 -0.82 -5.14 -12.14
C SER A 461 -2.00 -5.02 -13.09
N ASP A 462 -1.94 -4.06 -13.96
CA ASP A 462 -2.95 -3.85 -15.00
C ASP A 462 -2.76 -4.72 -16.24
N LEU A 463 -1.67 -5.50 -16.29
CA LEU A 463 -1.27 -6.34 -17.43
C LEU A 463 -1.44 -7.82 -17.15
N GLY A 464 -2.09 -8.55 -18.06
CA GLY A 464 -2.27 -10.00 -17.98
C GLY A 464 -1.06 -10.80 -18.46
N LEU A 465 -0.77 -10.76 -19.75
CA LEU A 465 0.35 -11.42 -20.43
C LEU A 465 1.10 -10.40 -21.29
N PHE A 466 2.39 -10.29 -21.08
CA PHE A 466 3.25 -9.37 -21.82
C PHE A 466 4.48 -10.12 -22.39
N THR A 467 4.92 -9.76 -23.60
CA THR A 467 6.22 -10.19 -24.15
C THR A 467 7.10 -9.00 -24.44
N GLU A 468 8.41 -9.13 -24.20
CA GLU A 468 9.38 -8.12 -24.65
C GLU A 468 9.46 -7.99 -26.15
N GLU A 469 10.01 -6.86 -26.62
CA GLU A 469 10.25 -6.60 -28.03
C GLU A 469 11.08 -7.72 -28.69
N GLY A 470 10.56 -8.26 -29.80
CA GLY A 470 11.19 -9.35 -30.54
C GLY A 470 11.07 -10.73 -29.90
N LYS A 471 10.39 -10.86 -28.77
CA LYS A 471 10.18 -12.15 -28.11
C LYS A 471 9.04 -12.93 -28.75
N ASP A 472 9.39 -13.99 -29.47
CA ASP A 472 8.41 -14.92 -30.03
C ASP A 472 7.76 -15.76 -28.91
N LEU A 473 6.44 -15.97 -29.02
CA LEU A 473 5.68 -16.75 -28.03
C LEU A 473 4.65 -17.67 -28.68
N LYS A 474 4.61 -18.91 -28.22
CA LYS A 474 3.50 -19.82 -28.45
C LYS A 474 2.66 -19.93 -27.16
N VAL A 475 1.36 -19.68 -27.25
CA VAL A 475 0.41 -19.93 -26.17
C VAL A 475 -0.41 -21.16 -26.50
N GLU A 476 -0.24 -22.23 -25.74
CA GLU A 476 -0.99 -23.48 -25.88
C GLU A 476 -2.19 -23.48 -24.95
N ILE A 477 -3.39 -23.48 -25.52
CA ILE A 477 -4.66 -23.38 -24.79
C ILE A 477 -5.33 -24.73 -24.66
N LEU A 478 -5.45 -25.22 -23.42
CA LEU A 478 -6.10 -26.49 -23.07
C LEU A 478 -7.24 -26.24 -22.06
N GLY A 479 -8.42 -26.85 -22.30
CA GLY A 479 -9.59 -26.63 -21.43
C GLY A 479 -10.17 -25.20 -21.53
N ASN A 480 -10.64 -24.64 -20.41
CA ASN A 480 -11.27 -23.32 -20.37
C ASN A 480 -10.37 -22.33 -19.64
N ASN A 481 -9.97 -21.28 -20.32
CA ASN A 481 -9.02 -20.30 -19.80
C ASN A 481 -9.58 -18.89 -19.88
N ASN A 482 -9.19 -18.04 -18.91
CA ASN A 482 -9.60 -16.64 -18.86
C ASN A 482 -8.37 -15.75 -18.59
N ILE A 483 -8.33 -14.60 -19.26
CA ILE A 483 -7.42 -13.51 -18.95
C ILE A 483 -8.26 -12.25 -18.78
N THR A 484 -8.18 -11.65 -17.60
CA THR A 484 -8.91 -10.42 -17.28
C THR A 484 -7.89 -9.41 -16.74
N ALA A 485 -7.83 -8.23 -17.32
CA ALA A 485 -6.96 -7.16 -16.84
C ALA A 485 -7.61 -5.80 -17.09
N ARG A 486 -7.04 -4.73 -16.50
CA ARG A 486 -7.56 -3.38 -16.68
C ARG A 486 -7.01 -2.73 -17.95
N ASP A 487 -5.68 -2.64 -18.10
CA ASP A 487 -5.04 -1.83 -19.13
C ASP A 487 -4.37 -2.62 -20.26
N GLY A 488 -4.39 -3.94 -20.20
CA GLY A 488 -3.89 -4.78 -21.28
C GLY A 488 -3.91 -6.26 -20.92
N CYS A 489 -4.78 -7.04 -21.57
CA CYS A 489 -4.85 -8.46 -21.25
C CYS A 489 -3.70 -9.25 -21.88
N ILE A 490 -3.43 -9.03 -23.17
CA ILE A 490 -2.37 -9.72 -23.92
C ILE A 490 -1.63 -8.70 -24.77
N MET A 491 -0.35 -8.51 -24.51
CA MET A 491 0.53 -7.59 -25.24
C MET A 491 1.70 -8.37 -25.88
N LEU A 492 1.73 -8.46 -27.19
CA LEU A 492 2.66 -9.29 -27.97
C LEU A 492 3.57 -8.42 -28.84
N TYR A 493 4.88 -8.51 -28.61
CA TYR A 493 5.89 -7.74 -29.34
C TYR A 493 6.81 -8.61 -30.21
N GLY A 494 6.59 -9.90 -30.30
CA GLY A 494 7.26 -10.85 -31.19
C GLY A 494 6.27 -11.73 -31.93
N LYS A 495 6.71 -12.51 -32.91
CA LYS A 495 5.84 -13.45 -33.65
C LYS A 495 5.18 -14.40 -32.68
N SER A 496 3.86 -14.46 -32.71
CA SER A 496 3.11 -15.19 -31.71
C SER A 496 2.07 -16.11 -32.31
N ILE A 497 1.83 -17.20 -31.60
CA ILE A 497 0.78 -18.18 -31.93
C ILE A 497 -0.06 -18.40 -30.68
N ILE A 498 -1.37 -18.18 -30.79
CA ILE A 498 -2.35 -18.57 -29.77
C ILE A 498 -3.13 -19.75 -30.33
N GLY A 499 -2.85 -20.96 -29.84
CA GLY A 499 -3.37 -22.19 -30.42
C GLY A 499 -3.70 -23.26 -29.39
N GLY A 500 -4.19 -24.42 -29.87
CA GLY A 500 -4.50 -25.56 -29.02
C GLY A 500 -5.88 -26.17 -29.31
N SER A 501 -6.55 -26.69 -28.26
CA SER A 501 -7.86 -27.33 -28.41
C SER A 501 -8.91 -26.79 -27.44
N GLY A 502 -8.56 -25.73 -26.69
CA GLY A 502 -9.38 -25.17 -25.62
C GLY A 502 -10.13 -23.90 -26.01
N THR A 503 -10.68 -23.27 -24.98
CA THR A 503 -11.32 -21.93 -25.04
C THR A 503 -10.47 -20.94 -24.28
N LEU A 504 -10.29 -19.74 -24.84
CA LEU A 504 -9.68 -18.59 -24.18
C LEU A 504 -10.67 -17.42 -24.23
N ASN A 505 -11.01 -16.91 -23.08
CA ASN A 505 -11.76 -15.67 -22.92
C ASN A 505 -10.79 -14.58 -22.48
N VAL A 506 -10.83 -13.42 -23.14
CA VAL A 506 -9.97 -12.26 -22.85
C VAL A 506 -10.85 -11.04 -22.67
N THR A 507 -10.84 -10.43 -21.48
CA THR A 507 -11.68 -9.27 -21.16
C THR A 507 -10.82 -8.15 -20.57
N CYS A 508 -10.75 -7.01 -21.26
CA CYS A 508 -10.05 -5.82 -20.82
C CYS A 508 -11.05 -4.70 -20.50
N SER A 509 -11.00 -4.16 -19.30
CA SER A 509 -12.03 -3.24 -18.80
C SER A 509 -11.79 -1.76 -19.10
N ASN A 510 -10.57 -1.37 -19.49
CA ASN A 510 -10.22 0.06 -19.67
C ASN A 510 -9.37 0.33 -20.91
N ASN A 511 -8.99 -0.72 -21.66
CA ASN A 511 -8.08 -0.59 -22.78
C ASN A 511 -8.33 -1.69 -23.83
N THR A 512 -7.33 -2.01 -24.63
CA THR A 512 -7.31 -3.05 -25.66
C THR A 512 -7.12 -4.44 -25.04
N ALA A 513 -7.92 -5.41 -25.48
CA ALA A 513 -7.83 -6.77 -24.97
C ALA A 513 -6.60 -7.53 -25.49
N ILE A 514 -6.35 -7.51 -26.80
CA ILE A 514 -5.15 -8.09 -27.42
C ILE A 514 -4.45 -7.04 -28.27
N PHE A 515 -3.28 -6.64 -27.84
CA PHE A 515 -2.39 -5.74 -28.57
C PHE A 515 -1.29 -6.55 -29.25
N ALA A 516 -1.33 -6.61 -30.58
CA ALA A 516 -0.40 -7.39 -31.39
C ALA A 516 0.59 -6.48 -32.14
N ARG A 517 1.54 -5.85 -31.41
CA ARG A 517 2.67 -5.11 -32.01
C ARG A 517 3.73 -6.10 -32.52
N THR A 518 3.33 -6.94 -33.47
CA THR A 518 4.12 -8.07 -33.94
C THR A 518 3.98 -8.21 -35.46
N PRO A 519 5.02 -8.64 -36.17
CA PRO A 519 4.89 -8.93 -37.61
C PRO A 519 3.83 -9.99 -37.92
N SER A 520 3.52 -10.89 -36.97
CA SER A 520 2.46 -11.89 -37.17
C SER A 520 1.91 -12.42 -35.84
N LEU A 521 0.58 -12.46 -35.75
CA LEU A 521 -0.19 -13.20 -34.75
C LEU A 521 -1.00 -14.28 -35.48
N THR A 522 -0.83 -15.54 -35.11
CA THR A 522 -1.64 -16.65 -35.61
C THR A 522 -2.57 -17.16 -34.50
N ILE A 523 -3.85 -17.26 -34.79
CA ILE A 523 -4.88 -17.84 -33.92
C ILE A 523 -5.32 -19.15 -34.58
N GLU A 524 -5.07 -20.31 -33.95
CA GLU A 524 -5.32 -21.59 -34.59
C GLU A 524 -5.96 -22.64 -33.70
N GLY A 525 -7.01 -23.29 -34.20
CA GLY A 525 -7.60 -24.47 -33.60
C GLY A 525 -8.40 -24.27 -32.30
N ILE A 526 -8.53 -23.07 -31.82
CA ILE A 526 -9.16 -22.72 -30.54
C ILE A 526 -10.51 -22.01 -30.71
N ARG A 527 -11.24 -21.89 -29.58
CA ARG A 527 -12.31 -20.95 -29.42
C ARG A 527 -11.78 -19.73 -28.66
N LEU A 528 -11.70 -18.58 -29.32
CA LEU A 528 -11.24 -17.31 -28.74
C LEU A 528 -12.40 -16.32 -28.65
N ILE A 529 -12.63 -15.76 -27.44
CA ILE A 529 -13.64 -14.72 -27.19
C ILE A 529 -12.90 -13.52 -26.59
N VAL A 530 -13.01 -12.37 -27.24
CA VAL A 530 -12.27 -11.15 -26.90
C VAL A 530 -13.22 -9.98 -26.71
N GLU A 531 -13.10 -9.31 -25.60
CA GLU A 531 -13.83 -8.08 -25.29
C GLU A 531 -12.85 -7.03 -24.74
N GLY A 532 -12.73 -5.90 -25.43
CA GLY A 532 -11.92 -4.75 -25.02
C GLY A 532 -12.78 -3.50 -24.94
N ASP A 533 -12.52 -2.65 -23.95
CA ASP A 533 -13.20 -1.35 -23.85
C ASP A 533 -12.81 -0.43 -25.01
N TRP A 534 -11.51 -0.39 -25.36
CA TRP A 534 -11.05 0.33 -26.55
C TRP A 534 -11.10 -0.56 -27.79
N SER A 535 -10.15 -1.42 -27.98
CA SER A 535 -10.14 -2.33 -29.13
C SER A 535 -10.14 -3.78 -28.68
N GLY A 536 -10.76 -4.65 -29.46
CA GLY A 536 -10.74 -6.08 -29.21
C GLY A 536 -9.36 -6.67 -29.51
N ILE A 537 -8.97 -6.70 -30.79
CA ILE A 537 -7.63 -7.08 -31.26
C ILE A 537 -7.12 -5.93 -32.12
N THR A 538 -5.99 -5.33 -31.74
CA THR A 538 -5.40 -4.23 -32.50
C THR A 538 -3.92 -4.45 -32.77
N GLY A 539 -3.43 -3.91 -33.89
CA GLY A 539 -2.02 -3.70 -34.16
C GLY A 539 -1.49 -2.41 -33.56
N PHE A 540 -0.36 -1.93 -34.03
CA PHE A 540 0.23 -0.65 -33.59
C PHE A 540 -0.10 0.49 -34.58
N ASP A 541 0.17 0.29 -35.86
CA ASP A 541 -0.02 1.31 -36.90
C ASP A 541 -0.56 0.74 -38.21
N GLY A 542 -0.79 -0.55 -38.27
CA GLY A 542 -1.24 -1.26 -39.45
C GLY A 542 -0.24 -1.25 -40.62
N GLN A 543 1.06 -1.20 -40.35
CA GLN A 543 2.11 -1.25 -41.35
C GLN A 543 2.74 -2.64 -41.49
N THR A 544 2.83 -3.36 -40.38
CA THR A 544 3.55 -4.63 -40.31
C THR A 544 2.69 -5.78 -39.80
N GLU A 545 1.69 -5.52 -39.02
CA GLU A 545 0.92 -6.49 -38.22
C GLU A 545 -0.02 -7.33 -39.11
N VAL A 546 0.24 -8.61 -39.22
CA VAL A 546 -0.61 -9.57 -39.94
C VAL A 546 -1.25 -10.52 -38.93
N ILE A 547 -2.58 -10.56 -38.91
CA ILE A 547 -3.33 -11.51 -38.10
C ILE A 547 -3.79 -12.66 -39.00
N THR A 548 -3.47 -13.89 -38.65
CA THR A 548 -3.93 -15.09 -39.32
C THR A 548 -4.88 -15.87 -38.40
N VAL A 549 -6.10 -16.13 -38.88
CA VAL A 549 -7.06 -17.01 -38.18
C VAL A 549 -7.17 -18.31 -39.00
N ARG A 550 -6.80 -19.42 -38.36
CA ARG A 550 -6.75 -20.75 -39.01
C ARG A 550 -7.59 -21.77 -38.27
N ASN A 551 -8.61 -22.30 -38.94
CA ASN A 551 -9.44 -23.37 -38.37
C ASN A 551 -9.87 -23.09 -36.92
N ALA A 552 -10.25 -21.84 -36.59
CA ALA A 552 -10.60 -21.39 -35.26
C ALA A 552 -11.98 -20.70 -35.25
N TYR A 553 -12.58 -20.64 -34.05
CA TYR A 553 -13.71 -19.77 -33.78
C TYR A 553 -13.20 -18.53 -33.04
N VAL A 554 -13.46 -17.36 -33.59
CA VAL A 554 -13.03 -16.09 -33.00
C VAL A 554 -14.21 -15.13 -32.89
N GLU A 555 -14.50 -14.66 -31.70
CA GLU A 555 -15.50 -13.64 -31.41
C GLU A 555 -14.80 -12.44 -30.78
N VAL A 556 -14.94 -11.27 -31.39
CA VAL A 556 -14.22 -10.05 -30.97
C VAL A 556 -15.17 -8.87 -30.90
N THR A 557 -15.10 -8.13 -29.81
CA THR A 557 -15.80 -6.84 -29.61
C THR A 557 -14.82 -5.80 -29.08
N GLY A 558 -14.89 -4.58 -29.59
CA GLY A 558 -14.10 -3.44 -29.08
C GLY A 558 -14.78 -2.11 -29.39
N GLY A 559 -14.79 -1.20 -28.41
CA GLY A 559 -15.50 0.08 -28.50
C GLY A 559 -14.99 1.03 -29.59
N LEU A 560 -13.68 1.05 -29.88
CA LEU A 560 -13.06 1.84 -30.93
C LEU A 560 -12.83 1.04 -32.23
N GLY A 561 -12.76 -0.29 -32.11
CA GLY A 561 -12.61 -1.21 -33.23
C GLY A 561 -12.54 -2.66 -32.73
N SER A 562 -13.29 -3.57 -33.38
CA SER A 562 -13.21 -4.97 -32.97
C SER A 562 -11.91 -5.62 -33.42
N ILE A 563 -11.50 -5.43 -34.68
CA ILE A 563 -10.20 -5.82 -35.22
C ILE A 563 -9.71 -4.65 -36.08
N ASP A 564 -8.66 -3.97 -35.63
CA ASP A 564 -8.18 -2.74 -36.24
C ASP A 564 -6.66 -2.51 -36.17
N ASP A 565 -6.21 -1.46 -36.82
CA ASP A 565 -4.82 -1.03 -36.93
C ASP A 565 -3.85 -2.15 -37.33
N ILE A 566 -4.30 -3.05 -38.22
CA ILE A 566 -3.53 -4.15 -38.75
C ILE A 566 -3.29 -3.99 -40.28
N LYS A 567 -2.18 -4.54 -40.74
CA LYS A 567 -1.80 -4.56 -42.14
C LYS A 567 -2.68 -5.49 -42.99
N ASP A 568 -2.99 -6.65 -42.44
CA ASP A 568 -3.77 -7.68 -43.15
C ASP A 568 -4.44 -8.66 -42.17
N LEU A 569 -5.59 -9.20 -42.58
CA LEU A 569 -6.32 -10.28 -41.92
C LEU A 569 -6.41 -11.47 -42.84
N VAL A 570 -5.67 -12.51 -42.57
CA VAL A 570 -5.63 -13.77 -43.34
C VAL A 570 -6.57 -14.79 -42.70
N LEU A 571 -7.54 -15.28 -43.45
CA LEU A 571 -8.49 -16.30 -43.01
C LEU A 571 -8.21 -17.62 -43.74
N GLU A 572 -7.78 -18.64 -43.00
CA GLU A 572 -7.45 -19.96 -43.51
C GLU A 572 -8.45 -21.01 -43.00
N GLY A 573 -9.35 -21.45 -43.89
CA GLY A 573 -10.47 -22.34 -43.54
C GLY A 573 -11.45 -21.70 -42.57
N CYS A 574 -11.57 -20.37 -42.60
CA CYS A 574 -12.45 -19.56 -41.77
C CYS A 574 -13.06 -18.43 -42.60
N SER A 575 -14.21 -17.92 -42.18
CA SER A 575 -14.85 -16.73 -42.77
C SER A 575 -15.50 -15.84 -41.73
N ILE A 576 -15.62 -14.53 -41.99
CA ILE A 576 -16.38 -13.61 -41.15
C ILE A 576 -17.88 -13.88 -41.40
N VAL A 577 -18.59 -14.29 -40.37
CA VAL A 577 -20.04 -14.58 -40.44
C VAL A 577 -20.89 -13.48 -39.81
N GLN A 578 -20.31 -12.65 -38.94
CA GLN A 578 -20.95 -11.49 -38.33
C GLN A 578 -19.98 -10.32 -38.22
N PRO A 579 -20.40 -9.09 -38.49
CA PRO A 579 -21.65 -8.73 -39.17
C PRO A 579 -21.67 -9.25 -40.62
N LYS A 580 -22.85 -9.64 -41.10
CA LYS A 580 -22.96 -10.19 -42.47
C LYS A 580 -22.48 -9.17 -43.52
N GLY A 581 -21.49 -9.57 -44.31
CA GLY A 581 -20.88 -8.75 -45.35
C GLY A 581 -19.70 -7.90 -44.89
N ALA A 582 -19.30 -8.00 -43.61
CA ALA A 582 -18.06 -7.41 -43.14
C ALA A 582 -16.84 -8.15 -43.73
N ALA A 583 -15.80 -7.41 -44.01
CA ALA A 583 -14.54 -7.92 -44.54
C ALA A 583 -13.38 -7.02 -44.09
N PHE A 584 -12.15 -7.51 -44.20
CA PHE A 584 -10.97 -6.68 -43.99
C PHE A 584 -10.88 -5.60 -45.10
N ASP A 585 -10.71 -4.36 -44.70
CA ASP A 585 -10.47 -3.22 -45.57
C ASP A 585 -9.04 -2.72 -45.39
N ALA A 586 -8.20 -2.92 -46.39
CA ALA A 586 -6.78 -2.55 -46.34
C ALA A 586 -6.54 -1.03 -46.32
N THR A 587 -7.53 -0.22 -46.72
CA THR A 587 -7.44 1.25 -46.67
C THR A 587 -7.71 1.75 -45.24
N LEU A 588 -8.72 1.17 -44.61
CA LEU A 588 -9.10 1.46 -43.22
C LEU A 588 -8.27 0.68 -42.22
N LYS A 589 -7.47 -0.32 -42.66
CA LYS A 589 -6.63 -1.21 -41.82
C LYS A 589 -7.41 -1.93 -40.73
N CYS A 590 -8.65 -2.30 -40.99
CA CYS A 590 -9.57 -2.89 -40.02
C CYS A 590 -10.60 -3.81 -40.68
N VAL A 591 -11.32 -4.57 -39.86
CA VAL A 591 -12.58 -5.18 -40.33
C VAL A 591 -13.61 -4.09 -40.46
N ALA A 592 -14.17 -3.97 -41.66
CA ALA A 592 -15.12 -2.92 -42.03
C ALA A 592 -16.43 -3.49 -42.61
N LEU A 593 -17.49 -2.72 -42.47
CA LEU A 593 -18.79 -2.98 -43.08
C LEU A 593 -19.29 -1.69 -43.72
N ASN A 594 -19.64 -1.74 -45.02
CA ASN A 594 -20.12 -0.57 -45.82
C ASN A 594 -19.16 0.63 -45.80
N GLY A 595 -17.83 0.41 -45.67
CA GLY A 595 -16.82 1.47 -45.64
C GLY A 595 -16.61 2.10 -44.25
N GLU A 596 -17.17 1.55 -43.20
CA GLU A 596 -16.99 1.99 -41.83
C GLU A 596 -16.37 0.88 -40.96
N LYS A 597 -15.49 1.27 -40.01
CA LYS A 597 -14.87 0.34 -39.03
C LYS A 597 -15.96 -0.34 -38.20
N VAL A 598 -15.85 -1.66 -38.00
CA VAL A 598 -16.77 -2.42 -37.15
C VAL A 598 -16.33 -2.30 -35.67
N THR A 599 -17.21 -1.75 -34.83
CA THR A 599 -17.07 -1.72 -33.37
C THR A 599 -18.01 -2.71 -32.69
N ALA A 600 -18.98 -3.26 -33.42
CA ALA A 600 -19.84 -4.31 -32.95
C ALA A 600 -19.14 -5.68 -33.04
N LYS A 601 -19.76 -6.69 -32.43
CA LYS A 601 -19.23 -8.06 -32.45
C LYS A 601 -18.87 -8.52 -33.87
N VAL A 602 -17.62 -8.91 -34.06
CA VAL A 602 -17.11 -9.65 -35.22
C VAL A 602 -17.03 -11.13 -34.85
N VAL A 603 -17.61 -11.99 -35.66
CA VAL A 603 -17.51 -13.44 -35.51
C VAL A 603 -16.88 -14.04 -36.75
N ILE A 604 -15.78 -14.77 -36.52
CA ILE A 604 -15.09 -15.57 -37.54
C ILE A 604 -15.33 -17.03 -37.17
N GLU A 605 -15.88 -17.80 -38.07
CA GLU A 605 -16.14 -19.24 -37.87
C GLU A 605 -15.36 -20.05 -38.86
N GLN A 606 -15.07 -21.30 -38.48
CA GLN A 606 -14.49 -22.27 -39.37
C GLN A 606 -15.46 -22.55 -40.54
N ASP A 607 -14.95 -22.51 -41.76
CA ASP A 607 -15.74 -22.86 -42.92
C ASP A 607 -16.27 -24.28 -42.77
N ALA A 608 -17.56 -24.45 -43.02
CA ALA A 608 -18.12 -25.77 -42.99
C ALA A 608 -17.28 -26.67 -43.92
N SER A 609 -16.52 -27.61 -43.35
CA SER A 609 -15.85 -28.64 -44.14
C SER A 609 -16.88 -29.18 -45.09
N GLY A 610 -16.70 -29.14 -46.43
CA GLY A 610 -17.65 -29.35 -47.51
C GLY A 610 -18.41 -30.69 -47.56
N ILE A 611 -18.65 -31.25 -46.41
CA ILE A 611 -19.80 -32.12 -46.14
C ILE A 611 -20.93 -31.17 -45.72
N ASN A 612 -21.58 -30.55 -46.70
CA ASN A 612 -22.91 -30.04 -46.48
C ASN A 612 -23.64 -31.09 -45.68
N ASP A 613 -24.17 -30.73 -44.52
CA ASP A 613 -25.32 -31.45 -44.00
C ASP A 613 -26.23 -31.62 -45.18
N ILE A 614 -26.26 -32.82 -45.72
CA ILE A 614 -27.30 -33.22 -46.63
C ILE A 614 -28.56 -33.17 -45.73
N THR A 615 -29.23 -32.01 -45.69
CA THR A 615 -30.66 -31.96 -45.62
C THR A 615 -31.12 -32.55 -46.96
N ALA A 616 -30.66 -33.79 -47.18
CA ALA A 616 -31.32 -34.68 -48.07
C ALA A 616 -32.73 -34.78 -47.52
N ASP A 617 -33.74 -34.33 -48.24
CA ASP A 617 -34.90 -35.16 -48.42
C ASP A 617 -34.47 -36.59 -48.18
N VAL A 618 -34.86 -37.17 -47.06
CA VAL A 618 -34.50 -38.54 -46.71
C VAL A 618 -35.03 -39.40 -47.83
N PRO A 619 -34.20 -39.87 -48.80
CA PRO A 619 -34.71 -40.81 -49.77
C PRO A 619 -35.07 -42.01 -48.98
N ALA A 620 -36.29 -42.50 -49.15
CA ALA A 620 -36.82 -43.67 -48.47
C ALA A 620 -35.70 -44.68 -48.33
N ARG A 621 -35.31 -45.04 -47.10
CA ARG A 621 -34.21 -45.97 -46.72
C ARG A 621 -34.23 -47.12 -47.72
N LYS A 622 -33.16 -47.24 -48.55
CA LYS A 622 -33.07 -48.32 -49.52
C LYS A 622 -33.17 -49.63 -48.75
N LYS A 623 -34.33 -50.27 -48.84
CA LYS A 623 -34.53 -51.58 -48.23
C LYS A 623 -33.61 -52.61 -48.90
N GLY A 624 -32.92 -53.40 -48.12
CA GLY A 624 -32.03 -54.43 -48.61
C GLY A 624 -30.78 -54.59 -47.73
N ILE A 625 -29.99 -55.59 -48.07
CA ILE A 625 -28.73 -55.86 -47.40
C ILE A 625 -27.58 -55.37 -48.27
N PHE A 626 -26.66 -54.61 -47.65
CA PHE A 626 -25.48 -54.05 -48.30
C PHE A 626 -24.22 -54.41 -47.52
N THR A 627 -23.08 -54.56 -48.18
CA THR A 627 -21.76 -54.60 -47.49
C THR A 627 -21.44 -53.22 -46.92
N VAL A 628 -20.45 -53.10 -46.05
CA VAL A 628 -19.96 -51.82 -45.51
C VAL A 628 -19.38 -50.89 -46.60
N GLN A 629 -19.03 -51.47 -47.77
CA GLN A 629 -18.63 -50.68 -48.97
C GLN A 629 -19.81 -50.28 -49.85
N GLY A 630 -21.07 -50.51 -49.41
CA GLY A 630 -22.26 -50.09 -50.13
C GLY A 630 -22.72 -51.00 -51.26
N VAL A 631 -22.15 -52.18 -51.42
CA VAL A 631 -22.53 -53.16 -52.46
C VAL A 631 -23.77 -53.94 -52.00
N LYS A 632 -24.87 -53.85 -52.77
CA LYS A 632 -26.13 -54.56 -52.48
C LYS A 632 -25.95 -56.05 -52.63
N GLN A 633 -26.39 -56.80 -51.61
CA GLN A 633 -26.38 -58.26 -51.62
C GLN A 633 -27.74 -58.78 -52.13
N THR A 634 -27.65 -59.80 -52.99
CA THR A 634 -28.84 -60.46 -53.56
C THR A 634 -29.28 -61.68 -52.76
N GLN A 635 -28.40 -62.18 -51.88
CA GLN A 635 -28.66 -63.32 -51.01
C GLN A 635 -29.47 -62.88 -49.78
N SER A 636 -30.22 -63.81 -49.20
CA SER A 636 -30.96 -63.63 -47.98
C SER A 636 -29.96 -63.50 -46.78
N TRP A 637 -30.37 -62.86 -45.68
CA TRP A 637 -29.55 -62.72 -44.47
C TRP A 637 -28.92 -64.07 -44.02
N ASN A 638 -29.70 -65.16 -44.14
CA ASN A 638 -29.24 -66.48 -43.67
C ASN A 638 -28.17 -67.12 -44.54
N GLU A 639 -28.05 -66.70 -45.80
CA GLU A 639 -27.13 -67.27 -46.78
C GLU A 639 -25.83 -66.47 -46.92
N LEU A 640 -25.74 -65.32 -46.30
CA LEU A 640 -24.54 -64.50 -46.33
C LEU A 640 -23.44 -65.08 -45.44
N PRO A 641 -22.14 -64.94 -45.81
CA PRO A 641 -21.06 -65.33 -44.93
C PRO A 641 -20.98 -64.47 -43.68
N ALA A 642 -20.27 -64.96 -42.66
CA ALA A 642 -20.02 -64.16 -41.46
C ALA A 642 -19.34 -62.81 -41.84
N GLY A 643 -19.85 -61.70 -41.29
CA GLY A 643 -19.35 -60.39 -41.69
C GLY A 643 -20.22 -59.23 -41.16
N VAL A 644 -19.86 -58.02 -41.52
CA VAL A 644 -20.59 -56.79 -41.14
C VAL A 644 -21.36 -56.27 -42.35
N TYR A 645 -22.70 -56.07 -42.19
CA TYR A 645 -23.60 -55.63 -43.24
C TYR A 645 -24.49 -54.47 -42.76
N ILE A 646 -25.00 -53.69 -43.71
CA ILE A 646 -26.00 -52.67 -43.49
C ILE A 646 -27.34 -53.25 -43.95
N VAL A 647 -28.24 -53.61 -43.06
CA VAL A 647 -29.54 -54.17 -43.34
C VAL A 647 -30.63 -53.10 -43.08
N ASP A 648 -31.33 -52.68 -44.12
CA ASP A 648 -32.33 -51.62 -44.07
C ASP A 648 -31.84 -50.35 -43.34
N GLY A 649 -30.55 -50.00 -43.61
CA GLY A 649 -29.92 -48.83 -43.02
C GLY A 649 -29.40 -49.01 -41.60
N VAL A 650 -29.37 -50.20 -41.05
CA VAL A 650 -28.84 -50.53 -39.71
C VAL A 650 -27.65 -51.47 -39.82
N LYS A 651 -26.56 -51.17 -39.18
CA LYS A 651 -25.35 -52.04 -39.13
C LYS A 651 -25.68 -53.29 -38.32
N ARG A 652 -25.46 -54.47 -38.96
CA ARG A 652 -25.65 -55.79 -38.31
C ARG A 652 -24.37 -56.63 -38.52
N VAL A 653 -24.04 -57.41 -37.51
CA VAL A 653 -22.92 -58.36 -37.55
C VAL A 653 -23.52 -59.74 -37.65
N LYS A 654 -23.14 -60.50 -38.71
CA LYS A 654 -23.47 -61.91 -38.83
C LYS A 654 -22.27 -62.72 -38.32
N LYS A 655 -22.53 -63.54 -37.30
CA LYS A 655 -21.52 -64.44 -36.71
C LYS A 655 -21.37 -65.69 -37.54
#